data_030b4750482df8e7a08add022d581541
#
_entry.id   030b4750482df8e7a08add022d581541
#
_cell.length_a   1.000
_cell.length_b   1.000
_cell.length_c   1.000
_cell.angle_alpha   90.00
_cell.angle_beta   90.00
_cell.angle_gamma   90.00
#
_symmetry.space_group_name_H-M   'P 1'
#
loop_
_entity.id
_entity.type
_entity.pdbx_description
1 polymer ?
#
loop_
_entity_poly.entity_id
_entity_poly.type
_entity_poly.pdbx_seq_one_letter_code
_entity_poly.pdbx_strand_id
1 'polypeptide(L)'
;MGVRRMLRNNNQAAVNKIYHRMLKQNKVRNVIVILAIVLTTFMFTAVFTLGFSIAKNLNQMQLRLQGTRSSIYMEHPSEGQINDIKSCPSLLAAGIQIDAQTVSTESGKYSYLLQYDDDTEFNENLKPAITDINGSYPKNENEIMLTKQILDNMGITSPKVGQNVTLVMDGERKNFVLSGWYTGFAKSSVCLVSKKYVDSQGIDMQKDGRVSISAKEGKGDKLQDELEKNVTLRQDQKFDVKYDVQSENGSNRVFIAISIGIIALMILLSGYLLIYNVMYISVTKDIRFYGMLKTIGATMSQIQKIVKKQALYLACVGIPIGVLLGTAVSFGVVPLAMNMLSVDREAALSSAVSFNPGIYVFSVVFAFATVFISARKPAKYAGKISAIDAMKYAGNISGTRYKSTSGGRPWKMAWRNVFREKKRSILVFASIFMGSVTFLCVNTFISCMDADSYIEHYLHNDYVLYGDGESDNSKPQATMADIADQMQSIPGMGTVEVDRSANVRLPFDAELYAPFIETEDDPESLATFYETTTNSEAQYGAPLISVNSDMIKLYNKTARQKIDIDAFEKGEVCLIGYVDSISASERMTDKTLTLVNDQTGRKRQITVGAAMMRTEQSAITAGYYWTLGGAPEAIFVSDAVMDDLFPDAEISCIIADAETGKESEVTPYVQRIVKENPVIAGSDIKSVEGSEFKKSMLSLEVIGGGMSIILILIGVVNYINVMITGVYTRKLELAVLESVGMTKRQIRNMLMYEGMFYGIITTVLIVTLGSLMMYGAGRLCVNIADYAVFHYPHALVAGVVVVLFAICIVVPAMVFRLVTKDTVTSRLREAS
;
A
#
# COMPACT_ATOMS: atom_id res chain seq x y z
N MET A 1 12.59 -60.12 -37.95
CA MET A 1 12.10 -58.74 -37.95
C MET A 1 12.98 -57.88 -37.01
N GLY A 2 13.99 -57.26 -37.60
CA GLY A 2 14.93 -56.41 -36.82
C GLY A 2 14.53 -54.94 -36.99
N VAL A 3 13.93 -54.36 -35.97
CA VAL A 3 13.70 -52.92 -35.93
C VAL A 3 15.07 -52.23 -35.72
N ARG A 4 15.65 -51.69 -36.77
CA ARG A 4 16.80 -50.79 -36.69
C ARG A 4 16.45 -49.62 -35.78
N ARG A 5 16.91 -49.63 -34.53
CA ARG A 5 17.05 -48.46 -33.72
C ARG A 5 17.95 -47.47 -34.47
N MET A 6 17.37 -46.51 -35.15
CA MET A 6 18.14 -45.36 -35.64
C MET A 6 18.83 -44.71 -34.44
N LEU A 7 20.15 -44.80 -34.40
CA LEU A 7 20.99 -44.06 -33.47
C LEU A 7 20.64 -42.61 -33.58
N ARG A 8 20.15 -42.03 -32.49
CA ARG A 8 19.86 -40.57 -32.42
C ARG A 8 21.16 -39.82 -32.69
N ASN A 9 21.25 -39.22 -33.86
CA ASN A 9 22.39 -38.39 -34.26
C ASN A 9 22.41 -37.15 -33.34
N ASN A 10 23.17 -37.25 -32.26
CA ASN A 10 23.18 -36.27 -31.19
C ASN A 10 24.49 -35.46 -31.20
N ASN A 11 24.88 -34.96 -32.39
CA ASN A 11 26.09 -34.19 -32.55
C ASN A 11 25.98 -32.81 -31.91
N GLN A 12 26.10 -32.79 -30.59
CA GLN A 12 26.01 -31.58 -29.74
C GLN A 12 27.09 -30.55 -30.09
N ALA A 13 28.29 -31.01 -30.54
CA ALA A 13 29.38 -30.15 -30.88
C ALA A 13 29.07 -29.32 -32.16
N ALA A 14 28.46 -29.94 -33.18
CA ALA A 14 28.01 -29.25 -34.39
C ALA A 14 26.91 -28.19 -34.05
N VAL A 15 25.92 -28.55 -33.22
CA VAL A 15 24.87 -27.64 -32.77
C VAL A 15 25.49 -26.45 -32.03
N ASN A 16 26.47 -26.67 -31.15
CA ASN A 16 27.15 -25.60 -30.42
C ASN A 16 27.95 -24.67 -31.34
N LYS A 17 28.66 -25.22 -32.29
CA LYS A 17 29.45 -24.45 -33.28
C LYS A 17 28.57 -23.57 -34.17
N ILE A 18 27.40 -24.10 -34.57
CA ILE A 18 26.45 -23.39 -35.42
C ILE A 18 25.82 -22.19 -34.65
N TYR A 19 25.30 -22.39 -33.44
CA TYR A 19 24.66 -21.29 -32.77
C TYR A 19 25.64 -20.18 -32.38
N HIS A 20 26.88 -20.47 -31.99
CA HIS A 20 27.93 -19.49 -31.77
C HIS A 20 28.26 -18.65 -33.01
N ARG A 21 28.36 -19.28 -34.19
CA ARG A 21 28.56 -18.54 -35.44
C ARG A 21 27.38 -17.63 -35.77
N MET A 22 26.13 -18.08 -35.55
CA MET A 22 24.92 -17.29 -35.77
C MET A 22 24.87 -16.08 -34.82
N LEU A 23 25.32 -16.22 -33.58
CA LEU A 23 25.41 -15.11 -32.63
C LEU A 23 26.42 -14.06 -33.11
N LYS A 24 27.61 -14.47 -33.58
CA LYS A 24 28.63 -13.52 -34.06
C LYS A 24 28.18 -12.76 -35.32
N GLN A 25 27.43 -13.39 -36.19
CA GLN A 25 26.98 -12.83 -37.47
C GLN A 25 25.83 -11.82 -37.33
N ASN A 26 24.97 -11.99 -36.33
CA ASN A 26 23.73 -11.21 -36.15
C ASN A 26 23.80 -10.23 -34.97
N LYS A 27 24.82 -9.38 -34.87
CA LYS A 27 25.09 -8.49 -33.74
C LYS A 27 23.89 -7.57 -33.39
N VAL A 28 23.33 -6.83 -34.36
CA VAL A 28 22.23 -5.87 -34.17
C VAL A 28 20.99 -6.59 -33.62
N ARG A 29 20.65 -7.73 -34.17
CA ARG A 29 19.53 -8.56 -33.69
C ARG A 29 19.74 -9.01 -32.24
N ASN A 30 20.93 -9.49 -31.91
CA ASN A 30 21.22 -9.94 -30.53
C ASN A 30 21.10 -8.80 -29.53
N VAL A 31 21.55 -7.60 -29.88
CA VAL A 31 21.36 -6.40 -29.03
C VAL A 31 19.88 -6.12 -28.76
N ILE A 32 19.02 -6.22 -29.79
CA ILE A 32 17.57 -6.01 -29.62
C ILE A 32 16.95 -7.08 -28.68
N VAL A 33 17.37 -8.36 -28.85
CA VAL A 33 16.90 -9.45 -27.97
C VAL A 33 17.41 -9.25 -26.55
N ILE A 34 18.70 -8.89 -26.37
CA ILE A 34 19.27 -8.61 -25.05
C ILE A 34 18.54 -7.43 -24.41
N LEU A 35 18.31 -6.34 -25.15
CA LEU A 35 17.57 -5.18 -24.65
C LEU A 35 16.16 -5.54 -24.19
N ALA A 36 15.45 -6.38 -24.94
CA ALA A 36 14.13 -6.87 -24.55
C ALA A 36 14.18 -7.69 -23.26
N ILE A 37 15.18 -8.57 -23.11
CA ILE A 37 15.37 -9.35 -21.89
C ILE A 37 15.77 -8.47 -20.72
N VAL A 38 16.68 -7.51 -20.93
CA VAL A 38 17.10 -6.52 -19.92
C VAL A 38 15.91 -5.73 -19.40
N LEU A 39 15.09 -5.14 -20.29
CA LEU A 39 13.92 -4.35 -19.91
C LEU A 39 12.90 -5.19 -19.12
N THR A 40 12.63 -6.41 -19.59
CA THR A 40 11.70 -7.30 -18.91
C THR A 40 12.23 -7.71 -17.52
N THR A 41 13.50 -8.10 -17.41
CA THR A 41 14.12 -8.50 -16.14
C THR A 41 14.24 -7.31 -15.19
N PHE A 42 14.62 -6.14 -15.69
CA PHE A 42 14.66 -4.89 -14.96
C PHE A 42 13.32 -4.58 -14.31
N MET A 43 12.23 -4.65 -15.10
CA MET A 43 10.88 -4.44 -14.59
C MET A 43 10.52 -5.41 -13.44
N PHE A 44 10.77 -6.71 -13.64
CA PHE A 44 10.49 -7.69 -12.59
C PHE A 44 11.29 -7.41 -11.32
N THR A 45 12.59 -7.19 -11.46
CA THR A 45 13.46 -6.93 -10.31
C THR A 45 13.03 -5.65 -9.60
N ALA A 46 12.79 -4.57 -10.34
CA ALA A 46 12.38 -3.29 -9.76
C ALA A 46 11.02 -3.41 -9.02
N VAL A 47 10.01 -4.00 -9.67
CA VAL A 47 8.66 -4.11 -9.07
C VAL A 47 8.68 -4.99 -7.82
N PHE A 48 9.31 -6.18 -7.88
CA PHE A 48 9.35 -7.06 -6.72
C PHE A 48 10.22 -6.51 -5.60
N THR A 49 11.36 -5.87 -5.91
CA THR A 49 12.21 -5.25 -4.88
C THR A 49 11.51 -4.06 -4.22
N LEU A 50 10.86 -3.20 -5.01
CA LEU A 50 10.08 -2.06 -4.51
C LEU A 50 8.93 -2.55 -3.64
N GLY A 51 8.07 -3.43 -4.16
CA GLY A 51 6.90 -3.93 -3.44
C GLY A 51 7.27 -4.60 -2.12
N PHE A 52 8.29 -5.47 -2.13
CA PHE A 52 8.74 -6.12 -0.90
C PHE A 52 9.41 -5.16 0.08
N SER A 53 10.23 -4.22 -0.41
CA SER A 53 10.88 -3.22 0.46
C SER A 53 9.86 -2.29 1.11
N ILE A 54 8.88 -1.82 0.34
CA ILE A 54 7.79 -0.98 0.86
C ILE A 54 6.98 -1.76 1.91
N ALA A 55 6.53 -2.97 1.59
CA ALA A 55 5.75 -3.80 2.53
C ALA A 55 6.53 -4.06 3.83
N LYS A 56 7.81 -4.41 3.74
CA LYS A 56 8.65 -4.64 4.92
C LYS A 56 8.85 -3.36 5.74
N ASN A 57 9.07 -2.23 5.08
CA ASN A 57 9.28 -0.96 5.78
C ASN A 57 7.97 -0.46 6.42
N LEU A 58 6.83 -0.64 5.78
CA LEU A 58 5.52 -0.32 6.36
C LEU A 58 5.24 -1.20 7.60
N ASN A 59 5.49 -2.50 7.52
CA ASN A 59 5.37 -3.38 8.68
C ASN A 59 6.32 -2.97 9.82
N GLN A 60 7.55 -2.56 9.49
CA GLN A 60 8.50 -2.07 10.49
C GLN A 60 8.07 -0.73 11.10
N MET A 61 7.49 0.16 10.29
CA MET A 61 6.94 1.44 10.75
C MET A 61 5.75 1.21 11.68
N GLN A 62 4.81 0.35 11.31
CA GLN A 62 3.69 -0.03 12.18
C GLN A 62 4.17 -0.60 13.51
N LEU A 63 5.12 -1.54 13.48
CA LEU A 63 5.72 -2.11 14.68
C LEU A 63 6.36 -1.04 15.59
N ARG A 64 7.00 -0.05 15.02
CA ARG A 64 7.59 1.09 15.75
C ARG A 64 6.53 2.00 16.35
N LEU A 65 5.48 2.32 15.60
CA LEU A 65 4.37 3.13 16.08
C LEU A 65 3.57 2.42 17.19
N GLN A 66 3.45 1.11 17.12
CA GLN A 66 2.85 0.31 18.19
C GLN A 66 3.75 0.19 19.43
N GLY A 67 5.06 0.39 19.28
CA GLY A 67 6.05 0.30 20.35
C GLY A 67 6.38 -1.12 20.82
N THR A 68 5.64 -2.12 20.37
CA THR A 68 5.86 -3.54 20.72
C THR A 68 5.36 -4.46 19.61
N ARG A 69 5.85 -5.69 19.59
CA ARG A 69 5.35 -6.75 18.70
C ARG A 69 4.13 -7.47 19.27
N SER A 70 3.86 -7.32 20.55
CA SER A 70 2.76 -8.01 21.21
C SER A 70 1.41 -7.49 20.75
N SER A 71 0.49 -8.39 20.51
CA SER A 71 -0.87 -8.11 20.09
C SER A 71 -1.94 -8.62 21.04
N ILE A 72 -1.58 -9.55 21.93
CA ILE A 72 -2.49 -10.16 22.90
C ILE A 72 -1.89 -10.01 24.30
N TYR A 73 -2.71 -9.64 25.27
CA TYR A 73 -2.32 -9.46 26.65
C TYR A 73 -3.26 -10.25 27.56
N MET A 74 -2.75 -10.73 28.68
CA MET A 74 -3.56 -11.30 29.73
C MET A 74 -3.04 -10.81 31.07
N GLU A 75 -3.91 -10.19 31.86
CA GLU A 75 -3.58 -9.68 33.18
C GLU A 75 -3.54 -10.79 34.23
N HIS A 76 -2.71 -10.58 35.24
CA HIS A 76 -2.60 -11.44 36.43
C HIS A 76 -2.38 -12.93 36.14
N PRO A 77 -1.43 -13.30 35.26
CA PRO A 77 -1.24 -14.69 34.87
C PRO A 77 -0.70 -15.57 36.02
N SER A 78 -1.18 -16.79 36.13
CA SER A 78 -0.53 -17.80 36.94
C SER A 78 0.63 -18.47 36.21
N GLU A 79 1.57 -19.07 36.92
CA GLU A 79 2.69 -19.84 36.32
C GLU A 79 2.20 -20.99 35.42
N GLY A 80 1.08 -21.64 35.78
CA GLY A 80 0.45 -22.67 34.97
C GLY A 80 -0.02 -22.14 33.63
N GLN A 81 -0.77 -21.01 33.64
CA GLN A 81 -1.26 -20.36 32.42
C GLN A 81 -0.13 -19.90 31.52
N ILE A 82 0.97 -19.36 32.07
CA ILE A 82 2.14 -18.99 31.27
C ILE A 82 2.75 -20.22 30.57
N ASN A 83 2.80 -21.36 31.23
CA ASN A 83 3.29 -22.61 30.63
C ASN A 83 2.35 -23.09 29.52
N ASP A 84 1.04 -22.99 29.73
CA ASP A 84 0.02 -23.34 28.73
C ASP A 84 0.15 -22.43 27.48
N ILE A 85 0.29 -21.12 27.67
CA ILE A 85 0.56 -20.14 26.60
C ILE A 85 1.83 -20.52 25.84
N LYS A 86 2.92 -20.82 26.54
CA LYS A 86 4.21 -21.21 25.94
C LYS A 86 4.13 -22.51 25.15
N SER A 87 3.12 -23.35 25.40
CA SER A 87 2.90 -24.60 24.66
C SER A 87 2.23 -24.41 23.28
N CYS A 88 1.66 -23.24 22.99
CA CYS A 88 0.93 -22.96 21.74
C CYS A 88 1.86 -22.98 20.51
N PRO A 89 1.57 -23.80 19.46
CA PRO A 89 2.43 -23.93 18.29
C PRO A 89 2.57 -22.65 17.45
N SER A 90 1.56 -21.79 17.48
CA SER A 90 1.51 -20.53 16.72
C SER A 90 2.17 -19.36 17.46
N LEU A 91 2.60 -19.58 18.71
CA LEU A 91 3.28 -18.58 19.52
C LEU A 91 4.67 -18.26 18.96
N LEU A 92 5.00 -16.96 18.91
CA LEU A 92 6.37 -16.48 18.68
C LEU A 92 7.09 -16.24 20.00
N ALA A 93 6.49 -15.42 20.88
CA ALA A 93 7.03 -15.08 22.17
C ALA A 93 5.90 -14.79 23.18
N ALA A 94 6.14 -15.13 24.45
CA ALA A 94 5.31 -14.72 25.58
C ALA A 94 6.24 -14.13 26.64
N GLY A 95 6.22 -12.80 26.74
CA GLY A 95 7.01 -12.03 27.69
C GLY A 95 6.20 -11.65 28.91
N ILE A 96 6.88 -11.27 29.96
CA ILE A 96 6.27 -10.86 31.24
C ILE A 96 6.58 -9.41 31.46
N GLN A 97 5.53 -8.63 31.74
CA GLN A 97 5.61 -7.24 32.15
C GLN A 97 5.04 -7.11 33.58
N ILE A 98 5.68 -6.29 34.41
CA ILE A 98 5.18 -5.95 35.74
C ILE A 98 5.22 -4.46 35.90
N ASP A 99 4.06 -3.86 36.07
CA ASP A 99 3.90 -2.45 36.33
C ASP A 99 4.17 -2.18 37.83
N ALA A 100 5.12 -1.27 38.09
CA ALA A 100 5.50 -1.05 39.48
C ALA A 100 4.83 0.19 40.06
N GLN A 101 5.23 1.37 39.67
CA GLN A 101 4.75 2.61 40.27
C GLN A 101 4.88 3.79 39.30
N THR A 102 3.99 4.75 39.41
CA THR A 102 4.08 5.99 38.65
C THR A 102 5.07 6.95 39.27
N VAL A 103 5.92 7.54 38.48
CA VAL A 103 6.92 8.54 38.88
C VAL A 103 6.79 9.79 38.02
N SER A 104 7.20 10.94 38.55
CA SER A 104 7.18 12.17 37.78
C SER A 104 8.57 12.81 37.67
N THR A 105 8.74 13.71 36.70
CA THR A 105 9.95 14.55 36.62
C THR A 105 10.03 15.51 37.80
N GLU A 106 11.21 16.05 38.10
CA GLU A 106 11.38 17.04 39.16
C GLU A 106 10.53 18.31 38.95
N SER A 107 10.24 18.65 37.68
CA SER A 107 9.32 19.76 37.35
C SER A 107 7.85 19.43 37.59
N GLY A 108 7.54 18.15 37.76
CA GLY A 108 6.17 17.66 37.83
C GLY A 108 5.38 17.70 36.53
N LYS A 109 6.01 18.09 35.42
CA LYS A 109 5.37 18.27 34.10
C LYS A 109 5.03 16.96 33.40
N TYR A 110 5.80 15.89 33.64
CA TYR A 110 5.65 14.60 32.97
C TYR A 110 5.60 13.50 34.01
N SER A 111 4.67 12.54 33.83
CA SER A 111 4.55 11.33 34.64
C SER A 111 4.89 10.10 33.79
N TYR A 112 5.53 9.12 34.42
CA TYR A 112 5.99 7.89 33.77
C TYR A 112 5.74 6.69 34.65
N LEU A 113 5.48 5.55 34.04
CA LEU A 113 5.30 4.27 34.72
C LEU A 113 6.66 3.55 34.84
N LEU A 114 7.03 3.12 36.02
CA LEU A 114 8.13 2.17 36.21
C LEU A 114 7.63 0.76 35.87
N GLN A 115 8.28 0.11 34.93
CA GLN A 115 7.89 -1.21 34.44
C GLN A 115 9.10 -2.14 34.39
N TYR A 116 8.90 -3.37 34.76
CA TYR A 116 9.86 -4.44 34.55
C TYR A 116 9.40 -5.31 33.38
N ASP A 117 10.30 -5.56 32.46
CA ASP A 117 10.15 -6.49 31.34
C ASP A 117 11.12 -7.67 31.52
N ASP A 118 10.65 -8.91 31.34
CA ASP A 118 11.56 -10.04 31.34
C ASP A 118 12.43 -10.10 30.08
N ASP A 119 13.39 -11.02 30.06
CA ASP A 119 14.30 -11.15 28.89
C ASP A 119 13.56 -11.44 27.58
N THR A 120 12.40 -12.13 27.64
CA THR A 120 11.59 -12.44 26.46
C THR A 120 10.86 -11.19 25.98
N GLU A 121 10.24 -10.44 26.87
CA GLU A 121 9.56 -9.19 26.53
C GLU A 121 10.54 -8.19 25.92
N PHE A 122 11.64 -7.94 26.60
CA PHE A 122 12.62 -6.97 26.11
C PHE A 122 13.23 -7.35 24.76
N ASN A 123 13.69 -8.60 24.58
CA ASN A 123 14.42 -8.99 23.38
C ASN A 123 13.53 -9.35 22.19
N GLU A 124 12.37 -10.00 22.43
CA GLU A 124 11.53 -10.52 21.35
C GLU A 124 10.36 -9.59 21.00
N ASN A 125 9.81 -8.86 21.98
CA ASN A 125 8.65 -8.00 21.78
C ASN A 125 9.04 -6.51 21.64
N LEU A 126 9.80 -5.95 22.57
CA LEU A 126 10.15 -4.52 22.59
C LEU A 126 11.29 -4.17 21.62
N LYS A 127 12.42 -4.88 21.68
CA LYS A 127 13.63 -4.58 20.91
C LYS A 127 13.43 -4.48 19.39
N PRO A 128 12.56 -5.26 18.74
CA PRO A 128 12.25 -5.08 17.32
C PRO A 128 11.56 -3.76 16.97
N ALA A 129 10.89 -3.13 17.93
CA ALA A 129 10.16 -1.87 17.76
C ALA A 129 11.02 -0.62 18.03
N ILE A 130 12.18 -0.74 18.65
CA ILE A 130 13.04 0.35 19.10
C ILE A 130 14.36 0.40 18.33
N THR A 131 15.09 1.52 18.45
CA THR A 131 16.41 1.71 17.82
C THR A 131 17.41 2.39 18.78
N ASP A 132 18.66 2.51 18.35
CA ASP A 132 19.71 3.27 19.04
C ASP A 132 19.89 2.91 20.51
N ILE A 133 19.86 1.60 20.80
CA ILE A 133 20.04 1.11 22.16
C ILE A 133 21.48 1.37 22.61
N ASN A 134 21.65 2.16 23.68
CA ASN A 134 22.91 2.48 24.30
C ASN A 134 22.91 2.01 25.75
N GLY A 135 23.94 1.30 26.17
CA GLY A 135 24.02 0.73 27.52
C GLY A 135 23.42 -0.67 27.59
N SER A 136 22.83 -1.03 28.72
CA SER A 136 22.27 -2.37 28.98
C SER A 136 20.97 -2.27 29.80
N TYR A 137 20.17 -3.33 29.71
CA TYR A 137 18.97 -3.48 30.55
C TYR A 137 19.33 -3.40 32.05
N PRO A 138 18.49 -2.77 32.92
CA PRO A 138 18.76 -2.62 34.35
C PRO A 138 18.92 -3.96 35.05
N LYS A 139 19.95 -4.10 35.92
CA LYS A 139 20.26 -5.34 36.68
C LYS A 139 20.23 -5.15 38.17
N ASN A 140 20.48 -3.92 38.63
CA ASN A 140 20.50 -3.58 40.04
C ASN A 140 19.25 -2.76 40.40
N GLU A 141 18.89 -2.73 41.67
CA GLU A 141 17.69 -2.10 42.18
C GLU A 141 17.59 -0.61 41.86
N ASN A 142 18.70 0.09 41.83
CA ASN A 142 18.75 1.52 41.56
C ASN A 142 19.05 1.87 40.07
N GLU A 143 19.03 0.90 39.19
CA GLU A 143 19.29 1.13 37.75
C GLU A 143 17.97 1.34 37.02
N ILE A 144 18.01 2.26 36.02
CA ILE A 144 16.88 2.58 35.14
C ILE A 144 17.34 2.68 33.69
N MET A 145 16.49 2.27 32.76
CA MET A 145 16.66 2.47 31.34
C MET A 145 15.52 3.32 30.80
N LEU A 146 15.82 4.39 30.05
CA LEU A 146 14.88 5.41 29.64
C LEU A 146 14.80 5.51 28.12
N THR A 147 13.71 6.04 27.61
CA THR A 147 13.66 6.48 26.21
C THR A 147 14.39 7.80 26.04
N LYS A 148 14.86 8.04 24.82
CA LYS A 148 15.46 9.35 24.48
C LYS A 148 14.48 10.50 24.71
N GLN A 149 13.19 10.32 24.40
CA GLN A 149 12.15 11.31 24.65
C GLN A 149 12.01 11.65 26.13
N ILE A 150 12.05 10.67 27.02
CA ILE A 150 12.00 10.90 28.49
C ILE A 150 13.22 11.71 28.94
N LEU A 151 14.41 11.39 28.43
CA LEU A 151 15.64 12.14 28.72
C LEU A 151 15.56 13.58 28.23
N ASP A 152 15.05 13.81 27.03
CA ASP A 152 14.84 15.14 26.46
C ASP A 152 13.80 15.94 27.29
N ASN A 153 12.71 15.30 27.74
CA ASN A 153 11.71 15.90 28.65
C ASN A 153 12.29 16.28 30.02
N MET A 154 13.34 15.56 30.47
CA MET A 154 14.10 15.89 31.68
C MET A 154 15.21 16.93 31.43
N GLY A 155 15.38 17.43 30.20
CA GLY A 155 16.43 18.38 29.83
C GLY A 155 17.82 17.72 29.65
N ILE A 156 17.92 16.39 29.57
CA ILE A 156 19.18 15.65 29.44
C ILE A 156 19.48 15.40 27.94
N THR A 157 20.10 16.35 27.28
CA THR A 157 20.43 16.30 25.83
C THR A 157 21.65 15.44 25.48
N SER A 158 22.51 15.13 26.45
CA SER A 158 23.76 14.33 26.25
C SER A 158 23.87 13.25 27.33
N PRO A 159 23.03 12.19 27.27
CA PRO A 159 23.00 11.16 28.30
C PRO A 159 24.30 10.33 28.34
N LYS A 160 24.70 9.90 29.54
CA LYS A 160 25.87 9.03 29.78
C LYS A 160 25.45 7.84 30.65
N VAL A 161 25.83 6.64 30.26
CA VAL A 161 25.65 5.46 31.12
C VAL A 161 26.37 5.66 32.44
N GLY A 162 25.69 5.37 33.54
CA GLY A 162 26.18 5.55 34.90
C GLY A 162 25.90 6.93 35.52
N GLN A 163 25.26 7.87 34.79
CA GLN A 163 24.84 9.14 35.38
C GLN A 163 23.60 8.96 36.27
N ASN A 164 23.49 9.83 37.28
CA ASN A 164 22.30 9.87 38.14
C ASN A 164 21.15 10.58 37.45
N VAL A 165 19.97 10.02 37.58
CA VAL A 165 18.70 10.58 37.11
C VAL A 165 17.76 10.63 38.32
N THR A 166 17.18 11.79 38.61
CA THR A 166 16.27 11.99 39.74
C THR A 166 14.84 12.00 39.24
N LEU A 167 14.00 11.16 39.83
CA LEU A 167 12.56 11.09 39.63
C LEU A 167 11.86 11.34 40.96
N VAL A 168 10.63 11.85 40.93
CA VAL A 168 9.79 12.08 42.10
C VAL A 168 8.77 10.95 42.18
N MET A 169 8.68 10.31 43.32
CA MET A 169 7.80 9.22 43.64
C MET A 169 7.10 9.51 44.97
N ASP A 170 5.78 9.56 44.98
CA ASP A 170 4.98 9.90 46.16
C ASP A 170 5.42 11.20 46.86
N GLY A 171 5.92 12.16 46.06
CA GLY A 171 6.44 13.45 46.58
C GLY A 171 7.91 13.42 47.04
N GLU A 172 8.55 12.26 47.08
CA GLU A 172 9.96 12.09 47.47
C GLU A 172 10.87 11.94 46.26
N ARG A 173 12.04 12.55 46.30
CA ARG A 173 13.08 12.45 45.28
C ARG A 173 13.82 11.13 45.40
N LYS A 174 13.79 10.33 44.35
CA LYS A 174 14.55 9.08 44.26
C LYS A 174 15.59 9.17 43.15
N ASN A 175 16.81 8.78 43.45
CA ASN A 175 17.92 8.78 42.49
C ASN A 175 18.11 7.41 41.88
N PHE A 176 18.08 7.35 40.56
CA PHE A 176 18.41 6.16 39.79
C PHE A 176 19.71 6.36 39.02
N VAL A 177 20.36 5.29 38.67
CA VAL A 177 21.55 5.27 37.80
C VAL A 177 21.10 4.87 36.40
N LEU A 178 21.37 5.70 35.42
CA LEU A 178 21.03 5.40 34.03
C LEU A 178 21.87 4.21 33.50
N SER A 179 21.28 3.04 33.37
CA SER A 179 21.92 1.83 32.83
C SER A 179 21.98 1.82 31.31
N GLY A 180 21.04 2.53 30.66
CA GLY A 180 20.99 2.67 29.24
C GLY A 180 19.82 3.53 28.78
N TRP A 181 19.76 3.77 27.47
CA TRP A 181 18.62 4.43 26.82
C TRP A 181 18.43 3.92 25.42
N TYR A 182 17.23 4.16 24.86
CA TYR A 182 16.87 3.77 23.50
C TYR A 182 15.95 4.81 22.85
N THR A 183 15.86 4.78 21.54
CA THR A 183 14.87 5.56 20.77
C THR A 183 13.62 4.73 20.57
N GLY A 184 12.53 5.13 21.21
CA GLY A 184 11.16 4.64 20.95
C GLY A 184 10.43 5.59 20.01
N PHE A 185 9.43 5.09 19.31
CA PHE A 185 8.63 5.85 18.34
C PHE A 185 7.17 5.99 18.77
N ALA A 186 6.69 5.09 19.61
CA ALA A 186 5.43 5.27 20.31
C ALA A 186 5.62 6.31 21.41
N LYS A 187 4.59 7.10 21.71
CA LYS A 187 4.59 7.95 22.91
C LYS A 187 4.65 7.02 24.14
N SER A 188 5.86 6.71 24.58
CA SER A 188 6.09 5.80 25.70
C SER A 188 6.21 6.61 26.99
N SER A 189 5.30 6.34 27.92
CA SER A 189 5.38 6.83 29.30
C SER A 189 6.06 5.83 30.25
N VAL A 190 6.84 4.86 29.71
CA VAL A 190 7.41 3.75 30.48
C VAL A 190 8.89 3.93 30.71
N CYS A 191 9.32 3.77 31.95
CA CYS A 191 10.71 3.70 32.40
C CYS A 191 11.01 2.26 32.82
N LEU A 192 12.02 1.63 32.21
CA LEU A 192 12.35 0.25 32.51
C LEU A 192 13.22 0.11 33.76
N VAL A 193 12.83 -0.77 34.66
CA VAL A 193 13.55 -1.07 35.91
C VAL A 193 13.94 -2.55 35.99
N SER A 194 14.80 -2.88 36.93
CA SER A 194 15.28 -4.26 37.12
C SER A 194 14.27 -5.13 37.89
N LYS A 195 14.36 -6.45 37.72
CA LYS A 195 13.63 -7.38 38.56
C LYS A 195 13.90 -7.19 40.07
N LYS A 196 15.14 -6.88 40.47
CA LYS A 196 15.50 -6.60 41.86
C LYS A 196 14.72 -5.41 42.43
N TYR A 197 14.44 -4.40 41.61
CA TYR A 197 13.62 -3.25 42.02
C TYR A 197 12.19 -3.74 42.35
N VAL A 198 11.54 -4.47 41.46
CA VAL A 198 10.17 -4.99 41.66
C VAL A 198 10.13 -5.92 42.89
N ASP A 199 11.09 -6.84 43.01
CA ASP A 199 11.17 -7.75 44.16
C ASP A 199 11.38 -6.99 45.51
N SER A 200 12.15 -5.85 45.51
CA SER A 200 12.37 -5.05 46.72
C SER A 200 11.11 -4.24 47.13
N GLN A 201 10.24 -3.93 46.18
CA GLN A 201 8.97 -3.26 46.43
C GLN A 201 7.85 -4.24 46.83
N GLY A 202 8.12 -5.56 46.81
CA GLY A 202 7.14 -6.59 47.17
C GLY A 202 5.98 -6.72 46.16
N ILE A 203 6.20 -6.32 44.89
CA ILE A 203 5.19 -6.38 43.85
C ILE A 203 5.08 -7.82 43.34
N ASP A 204 3.85 -8.30 43.28
CA ASP A 204 3.57 -9.69 42.90
C ASP A 204 3.05 -9.79 41.47
N MET A 205 3.70 -10.63 40.68
CA MET A 205 3.30 -10.89 39.32
C MET A 205 1.82 -11.30 39.14
N GLN A 206 1.28 -12.06 40.13
CA GLN A 206 -0.12 -12.49 40.06
C GLN A 206 -1.15 -11.38 40.34
N LYS A 207 -0.69 -10.23 40.85
CA LYS A 207 -1.55 -9.07 41.13
C LYS A 207 -1.27 -7.90 40.19
N ASP A 208 0.00 -7.69 39.86
CA ASP A 208 0.46 -6.46 39.19
C ASP A 208 1.15 -6.78 37.85
N GLY A 209 1.16 -8.06 37.44
CA GLY A 209 1.82 -8.51 36.22
C GLY A 209 0.86 -8.86 35.10
N ARG A 210 1.35 -8.74 33.90
CA ARG A 210 0.67 -9.21 32.68
C ARG A 210 1.60 -10.04 31.81
N VAL A 211 1.03 -10.96 31.03
CA VAL A 211 1.74 -11.65 29.96
C VAL A 211 1.43 -11.00 28.62
N SER A 212 2.48 -10.70 27.90
CA SER A 212 2.49 -10.04 26.61
C SER A 212 2.84 -11.07 25.53
N ILE A 213 1.91 -11.29 24.61
CA ILE A 213 1.92 -12.43 23.69
C ILE A 213 2.03 -11.95 22.26
N SER A 214 2.96 -12.54 21.50
CA SER A 214 3.11 -12.28 20.08
C SER A 214 3.01 -13.55 19.24
N ALA A 215 2.32 -13.44 18.10
CA ALA A 215 2.11 -14.53 17.16
C ALA A 215 3.25 -14.65 16.15
N LYS A 216 3.48 -15.85 15.61
CA LYS A 216 4.25 -16.03 14.39
C LYS A 216 3.57 -15.31 13.22
N GLU A 217 4.36 -14.78 12.29
CA GLU A 217 3.88 -14.03 11.15
C GLU A 217 2.73 -14.74 10.42
N GLY A 218 1.60 -14.04 10.29
CA GLY A 218 0.38 -14.56 9.65
C GLY A 218 -0.38 -15.64 10.43
N LYS A 219 -0.15 -15.77 11.75
CA LYS A 219 -0.81 -16.76 12.61
C LYS A 219 -1.54 -16.14 13.80
N GLY A 220 -1.87 -14.87 13.76
CA GLY A 220 -2.57 -14.18 14.85
C GLY A 220 -3.88 -14.87 15.23
N ASP A 221 -4.82 -14.98 14.29
CA ASP A 221 -6.13 -15.60 14.50
C ASP A 221 -6.01 -17.04 15.01
N LYS A 222 -5.05 -17.79 14.45
CA LYS A 222 -4.82 -19.16 14.87
C LYS A 222 -4.23 -19.27 16.28
N LEU A 223 -3.41 -18.31 16.68
CA LEU A 223 -2.89 -18.24 18.04
C LEU A 223 -4.00 -17.92 19.02
N GLN A 224 -4.90 -17.01 18.68
CA GLN A 224 -6.06 -16.69 19.50
C GLN A 224 -6.92 -17.94 19.73
N ASP A 225 -7.28 -18.67 18.67
CA ASP A 225 -7.98 -19.96 18.78
C ASP A 225 -7.26 -21.00 19.66
N GLU A 226 -5.90 -21.04 19.57
CA GLU A 226 -5.08 -21.95 20.39
C GLU A 226 -5.05 -21.53 21.86
N LEU A 227 -5.01 -20.22 22.15
CA LEU A 227 -5.03 -19.67 23.50
C LEU A 227 -6.38 -19.94 24.18
N GLU A 228 -7.49 -19.66 23.52
CA GLU A 228 -8.85 -19.89 24.04
C GLU A 228 -9.11 -21.36 24.35
N LYS A 229 -8.51 -22.29 23.58
CA LYS A 229 -8.66 -23.74 23.79
C LYS A 229 -7.75 -24.30 24.85
N ASN A 230 -6.53 -23.79 25.00
CA ASN A 230 -5.49 -24.42 25.81
C ASN A 230 -5.29 -23.77 27.18
N VAL A 231 -5.74 -22.52 27.33
CA VAL A 231 -5.55 -21.75 28.56
C VAL A 231 -6.89 -21.62 29.30
N THR A 232 -6.95 -22.14 30.53
CA THR A 232 -8.15 -21.96 31.35
C THR A 232 -8.08 -20.61 32.05
N LEU A 233 -8.97 -19.69 31.65
CA LEU A 233 -9.10 -18.37 32.26
C LEU A 233 -9.90 -18.42 33.58
N ARG A 234 -9.57 -17.55 34.52
CA ARG A 234 -10.42 -17.25 35.68
C ARG A 234 -11.55 -16.27 35.27
N GLN A 235 -12.57 -16.14 36.09
CA GLN A 235 -13.71 -15.24 35.80
C GLN A 235 -13.35 -13.76 35.68
N ASP A 236 -12.21 -13.36 36.27
CA ASP A 236 -11.67 -12.02 36.24
C ASP A 236 -10.65 -11.78 35.12
N GLN A 237 -10.39 -12.77 34.29
CA GLN A 237 -9.37 -12.74 33.24
C GLN A 237 -10.00 -12.80 31.85
N LYS A 238 -9.40 -12.08 30.96
CA LYS A 238 -9.67 -12.15 29.51
C LYS A 238 -8.37 -12.02 28.73
N PHE A 239 -8.36 -12.48 27.50
CA PHE A 239 -7.34 -12.07 26.55
C PHE A 239 -7.75 -10.72 25.98
N ASP A 240 -6.95 -9.69 26.26
CA ASP A 240 -7.10 -8.39 25.65
C ASP A 240 -6.32 -8.39 24.32
N VAL A 241 -7.04 -8.47 23.22
CA VAL A 241 -6.47 -8.45 21.88
C VAL A 241 -6.40 -7.00 21.45
N LYS A 242 -5.23 -6.37 21.58
CA LYS A 242 -5.02 -5.07 20.93
C LYS A 242 -5.12 -5.30 19.43
N TYR A 243 -6.02 -4.58 18.81
CA TYR A 243 -6.29 -4.66 17.39
C TYR A 243 -4.97 -4.73 16.60
N ASP A 244 -4.68 -5.91 16.10
CA ASP A 244 -3.72 -6.04 15.04
C ASP A 244 -4.37 -5.40 13.82
N VAL A 245 -3.88 -4.24 13.40
CA VAL A 245 -4.23 -3.60 12.13
C VAL A 245 -4.13 -4.60 10.95
N GLN A 246 -3.55 -5.76 11.23
CA GLN A 246 -3.54 -6.91 10.33
C GLN A 246 -4.84 -7.74 10.33
N SER A 247 -5.65 -7.73 11.38
CA SER A 247 -6.87 -8.58 11.44
C SER A 247 -8.10 -7.90 10.84
N GLU A 248 -8.16 -6.58 10.81
CA GLU A 248 -9.33 -5.84 10.33
C GLU A 248 -9.75 -6.13 8.89
N ASN A 249 -8.92 -6.83 8.10
CA ASN A 249 -9.23 -6.96 6.69
C ASN A 249 -8.72 -8.26 6.05
N GLY A 250 -9.19 -9.39 6.49
CA GLY A 250 -9.00 -10.63 5.71
C GLY A 250 -9.48 -10.45 4.26
N SER A 251 -10.59 -9.73 4.05
CA SER A 251 -11.10 -9.35 2.72
C SER A 251 -10.19 -8.35 2.02
N ASN A 252 -9.65 -7.35 2.72
CA ASN A 252 -8.73 -6.36 2.14
C ASN A 252 -7.37 -6.96 1.80
N ARG A 253 -6.85 -7.91 2.58
CA ARG A 253 -5.61 -8.65 2.24
C ARG A 253 -5.76 -9.47 0.98
N VAL A 254 -6.84 -10.23 0.86
CA VAL A 254 -7.14 -11.00 -0.36
C VAL A 254 -7.28 -10.06 -1.55
N PHE A 255 -7.94 -8.94 -1.37
CA PHE A 255 -8.14 -7.93 -2.39
C PHE A 255 -6.82 -7.26 -2.83
N ILE A 256 -5.97 -6.85 -1.90
CA ILE A 256 -4.62 -6.31 -2.17
C ILE A 256 -3.76 -7.36 -2.88
N ALA A 257 -3.78 -8.61 -2.43
CA ALA A 257 -3.05 -9.70 -3.06
C ALA A 257 -3.53 -9.97 -4.50
N ILE A 258 -4.84 -9.92 -4.75
CA ILE A 258 -5.42 -10.03 -6.09
C ILE A 258 -4.96 -8.86 -6.96
N SER A 259 -4.99 -7.64 -6.46
CA SER A 259 -4.59 -6.43 -7.19
C SER A 259 -3.10 -6.48 -7.58
N ILE A 260 -2.22 -6.83 -6.64
CA ILE A 260 -0.79 -7.07 -6.90
C ILE A 260 -0.62 -8.20 -7.92
N GLY A 261 -1.39 -9.28 -7.79
CA GLY A 261 -1.38 -10.41 -8.72
C GLY A 261 -1.76 -10.02 -10.15
N ILE A 262 -2.76 -9.15 -10.31
CA ILE A 262 -3.18 -8.61 -11.63
C ILE A 262 -2.06 -7.78 -12.25
N ILE A 263 -1.46 -6.86 -11.49
CA ILE A 263 -0.34 -6.02 -11.95
C ILE A 263 0.85 -6.91 -12.36
N ALA A 264 1.23 -7.88 -11.53
CA ALA A 264 2.30 -8.83 -11.85
C ALA A 264 1.99 -9.63 -13.13
N LEU A 265 0.75 -10.09 -13.31
CA LEU A 265 0.31 -10.78 -14.51
C LEU A 265 0.40 -9.89 -15.76
N MET A 266 0.01 -8.62 -15.66
CA MET A 266 0.11 -7.66 -16.76
C MET A 266 1.56 -7.43 -17.19
N ILE A 267 2.47 -7.29 -16.23
CA ILE A 267 3.91 -7.15 -16.46
C ILE A 267 4.46 -8.42 -17.13
N LEU A 268 4.07 -9.59 -16.62
CA LEU A 268 4.46 -10.89 -17.18
C LEU A 268 4.02 -11.04 -18.63
N LEU A 269 2.76 -10.74 -18.93
CA LEU A 269 2.21 -10.81 -20.28
C LEU A 269 2.93 -9.84 -21.23
N SER A 270 3.20 -8.62 -20.78
CA SER A 270 3.93 -7.61 -21.57
C SER A 270 5.34 -8.09 -21.91
N GLY A 271 6.10 -8.56 -20.92
CA GLY A 271 7.45 -9.11 -21.11
C GLY A 271 7.47 -10.37 -21.99
N TYR A 272 6.51 -11.28 -21.78
CA TYR A 272 6.33 -12.46 -22.62
C TYR A 272 6.08 -12.06 -24.09
N LEU A 273 5.17 -11.13 -24.34
CA LEU A 273 4.84 -10.67 -25.70
C LEU A 273 6.05 -10.02 -26.38
N LEU A 274 6.80 -9.20 -25.65
CA LEU A 274 8.01 -8.56 -26.17
C LEU A 274 9.06 -9.60 -26.59
N ILE A 275 9.43 -10.51 -25.69
CA ILE A 275 10.45 -11.53 -25.94
C ILE A 275 9.98 -12.50 -27.04
N TYR A 276 8.71 -12.92 -26.99
CA TYR A 276 8.13 -13.79 -28.02
C TYR A 276 8.20 -13.15 -29.40
N ASN A 277 7.81 -11.87 -29.52
CA ASN A 277 7.87 -11.15 -30.80
C ASN A 277 9.29 -11.06 -31.34
N VAL A 278 10.25 -10.65 -30.54
CA VAL A 278 11.65 -10.52 -30.95
C VAL A 278 12.22 -11.88 -31.37
N MET A 279 11.92 -12.95 -30.62
CA MET A 279 12.37 -14.31 -30.96
C MET A 279 11.69 -14.86 -32.22
N TYR A 280 10.37 -14.59 -32.38
CA TYR A 280 9.64 -15.03 -33.58
C TYR A 280 10.21 -14.36 -34.84
N ILE A 281 10.45 -13.05 -34.78
CA ILE A 281 11.09 -12.30 -35.87
C ILE A 281 12.50 -12.82 -36.18
N SER A 282 13.29 -13.09 -35.13
CA SER A 282 14.62 -13.67 -35.26
C SER A 282 14.58 -14.97 -36.03
N VAL A 283 13.66 -15.87 -35.70
CA VAL A 283 13.50 -17.17 -36.31
C VAL A 283 13.02 -17.04 -37.77
N THR A 284 12.07 -16.16 -38.05
CA THR A 284 11.54 -15.97 -39.41
C THR A 284 12.59 -15.41 -40.37
N LYS A 285 13.50 -14.56 -39.88
CA LYS A 285 14.65 -14.09 -40.66
C LYS A 285 15.63 -15.21 -41.05
N ASP A 286 15.85 -16.15 -40.15
CA ASP A 286 16.80 -17.25 -40.33
C ASP A 286 16.16 -18.51 -40.98
N ILE A 287 14.92 -18.43 -41.47
CA ILE A 287 14.18 -19.59 -42.04
C ILE A 287 14.95 -20.26 -43.21
N ARG A 288 15.48 -19.47 -44.12
CA ARG A 288 16.29 -19.99 -45.26
C ARG A 288 17.50 -20.77 -44.73
N PHE A 289 18.20 -20.24 -43.73
CA PHE A 289 19.33 -20.90 -43.11
C PHE A 289 18.93 -22.21 -42.44
N TYR A 290 17.83 -22.24 -41.73
CA TYR A 290 17.29 -23.49 -41.15
C TYR A 290 16.85 -24.49 -42.20
N GLY A 291 16.34 -24.00 -43.34
CA GLY A 291 16.05 -24.84 -44.52
C GLY A 291 17.30 -25.50 -45.09
N MET A 292 18.40 -24.73 -45.30
CA MET A 292 19.68 -25.26 -45.74
C MET A 292 20.26 -26.28 -44.74
N LEU A 293 20.13 -26.05 -43.43
CA LEU A 293 20.55 -27.04 -42.45
C LEU A 293 19.74 -28.35 -42.55
N LYS A 294 18.47 -28.30 -42.91
CA LYS A 294 17.65 -29.48 -43.15
C LYS A 294 18.03 -30.25 -44.43
N THR A 295 18.43 -29.54 -45.50
CA THR A 295 18.92 -30.21 -46.71
C THR A 295 20.21 -30.97 -46.45
N ILE A 296 21.05 -30.54 -45.52
CA ILE A 296 22.28 -31.23 -45.08
C ILE A 296 21.96 -32.31 -44.00
N GLY A 297 20.70 -32.54 -43.66
CA GLY A 297 20.27 -33.61 -42.76
C GLY A 297 20.06 -33.21 -41.28
N ALA A 298 19.97 -31.92 -40.96
CA ALA A 298 19.65 -31.49 -39.59
C ALA A 298 18.21 -31.86 -39.20
N THR A 299 18.05 -32.49 -38.07
CA THR A 299 16.74 -32.90 -37.55
C THR A 299 15.96 -31.74 -36.99
N MET A 300 14.61 -31.86 -36.91
CA MET A 300 13.73 -30.87 -36.26
C MET A 300 14.17 -30.55 -34.81
N SER A 301 14.57 -31.57 -34.05
CA SER A 301 15.03 -31.43 -32.67
C SER A 301 16.34 -30.62 -32.57
N GLN A 302 17.27 -30.80 -33.50
CA GLN A 302 18.54 -30.06 -33.55
C GLN A 302 18.30 -28.59 -33.84
N ILE A 303 17.42 -28.24 -34.79
CA ILE A 303 17.05 -26.85 -35.06
C ILE A 303 16.37 -26.19 -33.84
N GLN A 304 15.44 -26.89 -33.20
CA GLN A 304 14.82 -26.39 -31.97
C GLN A 304 15.84 -26.17 -30.87
N LYS A 305 16.82 -27.05 -30.69
CA LYS A 305 17.91 -26.90 -29.75
C LYS A 305 18.79 -25.68 -30.07
N ILE A 306 19.09 -25.41 -31.34
CA ILE A 306 19.85 -24.21 -31.74
C ILE A 306 19.12 -22.94 -31.30
N VAL A 307 17.84 -22.82 -31.63
CA VAL A 307 17.04 -21.63 -31.28
C VAL A 307 16.93 -21.44 -29.75
N LYS A 308 16.68 -22.53 -29.00
CA LYS A 308 16.58 -22.47 -27.53
C LYS A 308 17.93 -22.12 -26.88
N LYS A 309 19.04 -22.70 -27.36
CA LYS A 309 20.39 -22.37 -26.86
C LYS A 309 20.76 -20.92 -27.15
N GLN A 310 20.39 -20.41 -28.32
CA GLN A 310 20.59 -19.00 -28.67
C GLN A 310 19.80 -18.08 -27.71
N ALA A 311 18.52 -18.38 -27.46
CA ALA A 311 17.72 -17.63 -26.50
C ALA A 311 18.30 -17.67 -25.07
N LEU A 312 18.73 -18.85 -24.63
CA LEU A 312 19.34 -19.04 -23.31
C LEU A 312 20.64 -18.27 -23.15
N TYR A 313 21.53 -18.30 -24.18
CA TYR A 313 22.77 -17.53 -24.17
C TYR A 313 22.51 -16.01 -24.03
N LEU A 314 21.54 -15.49 -24.81
CA LEU A 314 21.17 -14.08 -24.73
C LEU A 314 20.52 -13.73 -23.37
N ALA A 315 19.81 -14.71 -22.78
CA ALA A 315 19.26 -14.56 -21.41
C ALA A 315 20.38 -14.50 -20.35
N CYS A 316 21.42 -15.34 -20.47
CA CYS A 316 22.56 -15.28 -19.55
C CYS A 316 23.31 -13.95 -19.58
N VAL A 317 23.20 -13.18 -20.66
CA VAL A 317 23.77 -11.82 -20.76
C VAL A 317 22.76 -10.78 -20.29
N GLY A 318 21.52 -10.89 -20.76
CA GLY A 318 20.50 -9.85 -20.49
C GLY A 318 19.97 -9.87 -19.04
N ILE A 319 19.78 -11.05 -18.44
CA ILE A 319 19.22 -11.17 -17.09
C ILE A 319 20.13 -10.51 -16.04
N PRO A 320 21.44 -10.77 -15.96
CA PRO A 320 22.29 -10.09 -14.99
C PRO A 320 22.28 -8.56 -15.11
N ILE A 321 22.31 -8.05 -16.35
CA ILE A 321 22.23 -6.60 -16.60
C ILE A 321 20.88 -6.05 -16.11
N GLY A 322 19.77 -6.75 -16.41
CA GLY A 322 18.44 -6.34 -15.97
C GLY A 322 18.29 -6.33 -14.45
N VAL A 323 18.83 -7.36 -13.79
CA VAL A 323 18.84 -7.43 -12.30
C VAL A 323 19.66 -6.28 -11.71
N LEU A 324 20.88 -6.04 -12.22
CA LEU A 324 21.72 -4.95 -11.74
C LEU A 324 21.05 -3.57 -11.90
N LEU A 325 20.45 -3.32 -13.04
CA LEU A 325 19.73 -2.06 -13.29
C LEU A 325 18.50 -1.94 -12.38
N GLY A 326 17.73 -3.02 -12.21
CA GLY A 326 16.57 -3.04 -11.34
C GLY A 326 16.94 -2.79 -9.89
N THR A 327 18.01 -3.40 -9.42
CA THR A 327 18.56 -3.16 -8.08
C THR A 327 19.03 -1.72 -7.92
N ALA A 328 19.80 -1.19 -8.87
CA ALA A 328 20.31 0.18 -8.81
C ALA A 328 19.19 1.23 -8.72
N VAL A 329 18.11 1.04 -9.51
CA VAL A 329 16.93 1.92 -9.43
C VAL A 329 16.21 1.76 -8.09
N SER A 330 16.09 0.54 -7.56
CA SER A 330 15.47 0.31 -6.26
C SER A 330 16.21 1.00 -5.12
N PHE A 331 17.53 1.08 -5.16
CA PHE A 331 18.34 1.82 -4.16
C PHE A 331 18.06 3.33 -4.17
N GLY A 332 17.67 3.90 -5.30
CA GLY A 332 17.27 5.31 -5.39
C GLY A 332 15.81 5.55 -5.01
N VAL A 333 14.93 4.67 -5.50
CA VAL A 333 13.47 4.88 -5.41
C VAL A 333 12.90 4.47 -4.05
N VAL A 334 13.41 3.39 -3.41
CA VAL A 334 12.88 2.94 -2.10
C VAL A 334 13.08 4.00 -1.01
N PRO A 335 14.28 4.57 -0.78
CA PRO A 335 14.44 5.63 0.21
C PRO A 335 13.58 6.87 -0.09
N LEU A 336 13.51 7.25 -1.38
CA LEU A 336 12.65 8.37 -1.78
C LEU A 336 11.17 8.10 -1.42
N ALA A 337 10.68 6.91 -1.72
CA ALA A 337 9.32 6.50 -1.41
C ALA A 337 9.05 6.50 0.10
N MET A 338 9.96 5.92 0.87
CA MET A 338 9.78 5.83 2.32
C MET A 338 9.84 7.19 3.02
N ASN A 339 10.77 8.06 2.61
CA ASN A 339 10.85 9.42 3.15
C ASN A 339 9.62 10.28 2.87
N MET A 340 8.85 9.91 1.87
CA MET A 340 7.64 10.62 1.48
C MET A 340 6.36 9.98 2.03
N LEU A 341 6.36 8.66 2.33
CA LEU A 341 5.24 7.95 2.94
C LEU A 341 5.20 8.07 4.47
N SER A 342 6.27 8.55 5.09
CA SER A 342 6.33 8.65 6.54
C SER A 342 5.74 9.98 7.01
N VAL A 343 4.60 9.89 7.67
CA VAL A 343 4.00 10.98 8.45
C VAL A 343 4.93 11.34 9.61
N ASP A 344 5.58 10.35 10.20
CA ASP A 344 6.54 10.53 11.29
C ASP A 344 7.97 10.26 10.79
N ARG A 345 8.73 11.33 10.56
CA ARG A 345 10.11 11.27 10.02
C ARG A 345 11.05 10.43 10.89
N GLU A 346 10.83 10.39 12.19
CA GLU A 346 11.66 9.65 13.14
C GLU A 346 11.38 8.14 13.06
N ALA A 347 10.13 7.73 12.91
CA ALA A 347 9.75 6.32 12.73
C ALA A 347 10.23 5.73 11.39
N ALA A 348 10.43 6.57 10.37
CA ALA A 348 10.85 6.18 9.02
C ALA A 348 12.36 6.01 8.82
N LEU A 349 13.19 6.33 9.80
CA LEU A 349 14.65 6.44 9.72
C LEU A 349 15.41 5.15 9.31
N SER A 350 14.75 4.06 8.98
CA SER A 350 15.40 2.91 8.36
C SER A 350 14.84 2.62 6.95
N SER A 351 14.86 3.62 6.08
CA SER A 351 14.53 3.47 4.66
C SER A 351 15.52 2.56 3.89
N ALA A 352 15.95 1.47 4.55
CA ALA A 352 16.89 0.53 3.96
C ALA A 352 16.21 -0.30 2.88
N VAL A 353 16.81 -0.33 1.70
CA VAL A 353 16.42 -1.30 0.67
C VAL A 353 16.60 -2.70 1.27
N SER A 354 15.51 -3.44 1.38
CA SER A 354 15.58 -4.80 1.88
C SER A 354 16.29 -5.70 0.86
N PHE A 355 17.55 -6.03 1.13
CA PHE A 355 18.28 -7.02 0.36
C PHE A 355 17.84 -8.42 0.77
N ASN A 356 16.78 -8.91 0.14
CA ASN A 356 16.34 -10.30 0.30
C ASN A 356 16.84 -11.14 -0.88
N PRO A 357 17.81 -12.04 -0.70
CA PRO A 357 18.33 -12.89 -1.77
C PRO A 357 17.25 -13.69 -2.51
N GLY A 358 16.19 -14.06 -1.81
CA GLY A 358 15.05 -14.79 -2.39
C GLY A 358 14.36 -14.06 -3.54
N ILE A 359 14.24 -12.73 -3.45
CA ILE A 359 13.62 -11.90 -4.50
C ILE A 359 14.46 -11.92 -5.77
N TYR A 360 15.77 -11.80 -5.63
CA TYR A 360 16.68 -11.83 -6.76
C TYR A 360 16.70 -13.20 -7.42
N VAL A 361 16.74 -14.28 -6.65
CA VAL A 361 16.63 -15.66 -7.16
C VAL A 361 15.29 -15.84 -7.88
N PHE A 362 14.19 -15.39 -7.28
CA PHE A 362 12.85 -15.44 -7.88
C PHE A 362 12.81 -14.66 -9.20
N SER A 363 13.31 -13.42 -9.23
CA SER A 363 13.36 -12.58 -10.44
C SER A 363 14.18 -13.24 -11.56
N VAL A 364 15.32 -13.83 -11.23
CA VAL A 364 16.18 -14.55 -12.18
C VAL A 364 15.46 -15.79 -12.71
N VAL A 365 14.90 -16.63 -11.85
CA VAL A 365 14.16 -17.84 -12.24
C VAL A 365 12.97 -17.48 -13.12
N PHE A 366 12.23 -16.45 -12.73
CA PHE A 366 11.06 -15.96 -13.45
C PHE A 366 11.43 -15.41 -14.84
N ALA A 367 12.52 -14.63 -14.94
CA ALA A 367 13.02 -14.11 -16.21
C ALA A 367 13.48 -15.26 -17.15
N PHE A 368 14.20 -16.25 -16.62
CA PHE A 368 14.58 -17.44 -17.39
C PHE A 368 13.35 -18.24 -17.86
N ALA A 369 12.36 -18.43 -16.99
CA ALA A 369 11.10 -19.09 -17.35
C ALA A 369 10.38 -18.35 -18.47
N THR A 370 10.30 -17.02 -18.38
CA THR A 370 9.67 -16.15 -19.40
C THR A 370 10.39 -16.28 -20.74
N VAL A 371 11.73 -16.20 -20.77
CA VAL A 371 12.52 -16.38 -21.99
C VAL A 371 12.31 -17.79 -22.57
N PHE A 372 12.33 -18.81 -21.73
CA PHE A 372 12.17 -20.21 -22.17
C PHE A 372 10.79 -20.49 -22.77
N ILE A 373 9.72 -19.98 -22.10
CA ILE A 373 8.35 -20.11 -22.59
C ILE A 373 8.16 -19.34 -23.89
N SER A 374 8.67 -18.11 -23.99
CA SER A 374 8.60 -17.24 -25.16
C SER A 374 9.32 -17.85 -26.36
N ALA A 375 10.45 -18.53 -26.14
CA ALA A 375 11.24 -19.17 -27.19
C ALA A 375 10.65 -20.50 -27.71
N ARG A 376 9.73 -21.17 -26.97
CA ARG A 376 9.18 -22.48 -27.32
C ARG A 376 8.45 -22.49 -28.67
N LYS A 377 7.51 -21.54 -28.87
CA LYS A 377 6.70 -21.46 -30.08
C LYS A 377 7.56 -21.10 -31.31
N PRO A 378 8.44 -20.07 -31.28
CA PRO A 378 9.38 -19.78 -32.36
C PRO A 378 10.30 -20.97 -32.73
N ALA A 379 10.87 -21.65 -31.72
CA ALA A 379 11.70 -22.83 -31.94
C ALA A 379 10.93 -23.98 -32.61
N LYS A 380 9.68 -24.21 -32.18
CA LYS A 380 8.81 -25.22 -32.82
C LYS A 380 8.50 -24.85 -34.27
N TYR A 381 8.29 -23.55 -34.53
CA TYR A 381 8.05 -23.05 -35.88
C TYR A 381 9.27 -23.27 -36.78
N ALA A 382 10.50 -22.88 -36.34
CA ALA A 382 11.74 -23.15 -37.07
C ALA A 382 11.95 -24.63 -37.42
N GLY A 383 11.63 -25.51 -36.46
CA GLY A 383 11.77 -26.94 -36.63
C GLY A 383 10.73 -27.56 -37.57
N LYS A 384 9.54 -27.02 -37.73
CA LYS A 384 8.45 -27.58 -38.53
C LYS A 384 8.56 -27.26 -40.04
N ILE A 385 9.19 -26.15 -40.40
CA ILE A 385 9.27 -25.72 -41.80
C ILE A 385 10.03 -26.79 -42.64
N SER A 386 9.45 -27.14 -43.81
CA SER A 386 10.13 -28.06 -44.75
C SER A 386 11.35 -27.39 -45.40
N ALA A 387 12.32 -28.16 -45.86
CA ALA A 387 13.50 -27.64 -46.58
C ALA A 387 13.08 -26.90 -47.85
N ILE A 388 12.09 -27.45 -48.57
CA ILE A 388 11.60 -26.87 -49.84
C ILE A 388 10.85 -25.56 -49.59
N ASP A 389 9.97 -25.53 -48.57
CA ASP A 389 9.24 -24.31 -48.21
C ASP A 389 10.19 -23.22 -47.71
N ALA A 390 11.24 -23.59 -46.97
CA ALA A 390 12.24 -22.66 -46.48
C ALA A 390 13.08 -22.04 -47.62
N MET A 391 13.40 -22.83 -48.63
CA MET A 391 14.13 -22.33 -49.83
C MET A 391 13.26 -21.47 -50.74
N LYS A 392 11.96 -21.81 -50.85
CA LYS A 392 10.95 -20.99 -51.55
C LYS A 392 10.44 -19.79 -50.74
N TYR A 393 10.92 -19.62 -49.52
CA TYR A 393 10.45 -18.57 -48.63
C TYR A 393 10.96 -17.18 -49.10
N ALA A 394 10.22 -16.62 -50.03
CA ALA A 394 10.42 -15.26 -50.55
C ALA A 394 9.50 -14.22 -49.80
N GLY A 395 9.37 -14.39 -48.44
CA GLY A 395 8.48 -13.55 -47.67
C GLY A 395 7.02 -13.78 -48.05
N ASN A 396 6.38 -14.73 -47.40
CA ASN A 396 4.94 -15.05 -47.39
C ASN A 396 4.11 -14.59 -48.61
N ILE A 397 4.21 -15.34 -49.72
CA ILE A 397 3.14 -15.32 -50.72
C ILE A 397 2.19 -16.47 -50.36
N SER A 398 1.36 -16.29 -49.36
CA SER A 398 0.25 -17.21 -49.18
C SER A 398 -0.76 -16.92 -50.28
N GLY A 399 -1.04 -17.94 -51.08
CA GLY A 399 -1.89 -17.84 -52.28
C GLY A 399 -3.37 -17.67 -52.01
N THR A 400 -3.76 -16.60 -51.33
CA THR A 400 -5.13 -16.11 -51.35
C THR A 400 -5.32 -15.25 -52.58
N ARG A 401 -6.08 -15.76 -53.55
CA ARG A 401 -6.57 -14.99 -54.71
C ARG A 401 -7.38 -13.79 -54.21
N TYR A 402 -6.75 -12.65 -54.07
CA TYR A 402 -7.46 -11.40 -53.85
C TYR A 402 -7.98 -10.92 -55.19
N LYS A 403 -9.30 -10.82 -55.36
CA LYS A 403 -9.91 -10.11 -56.49
C LYS A 403 -9.43 -8.64 -56.40
N SER A 404 -8.57 -8.28 -57.36
CA SER A 404 -8.08 -6.90 -57.53
C SER A 404 -9.17 -6.07 -58.15
N THR A 405 -9.82 -5.26 -57.33
CA THR A 405 -10.70 -4.21 -57.86
C THR A 405 -10.30 -2.88 -57.23
N SER A 406 -9.92 -1.94 -58.07
CA SER A 406 -9.66 -0.53 -57.78
C SER A 406 -8.28 -0.12 -57.21
N GLY A 407 -7.51 0.48 -58.08
CA GLY A 407 -6.49 1.49 -57.93
C GLY A 407 -5.50 1.43 -56.77
N GLY A 408 -4.20 1.57 -57.08
CA GLY A 408 -3.07 1.57 -56.14
C GLY A 408 -3.02 2.79 -55.20
N ARG A 409 -4.10 3.10 -54.44
CA ARG A 409 -4.06 4.15 -53.44
C ARG A 409 -3.24 3.68 -52.21
N PRO A 410 -2.19 4.43 -51.80
CA PRO A 410 -1.28 4.01 -50.73
C PRO A 410 -1.98 3.64 -49.39
N TRP A 411 -3.06 4.33 -49.02
CA TRP A 411 -3.80 4.05 -47.78
C TRP A 411 -4.56 2.70 -47.84
N LYS A 412 -5.12 2.30 -49.01
CA LYS A 412 -5.77 0.98 -49.17
C LYS A 412 -4.77 -0.16 -49.09
N MET A 413 -3.56 0.06 -49.65
CA MET A 413 -2.46 -0.89 -49.57
C MET A 413 -1.99 -1.03 -48.12
N ALA A 414 -1.85 0.08 -47.39
CA ALA A 414 -1.48 0.09 -45.99
C ALA A 414 -2.46 -0.71 -45.12
N TRP A 415 -3.78 -0.46 -45.27
CA TRP A 415 -4.80 -1.22 -44.56
C TRP A 415 -4.70 -2.74 -44.76
N ARG A 416 -4.55 -3.17 -46.01
CA ARG A 416 -4.39 -4.57 -46.33
C ARG A 416 -3.10 -5.15 -45.75
N ASN A 417 -2.03 -4.39 -45.72
CA ASN A 417 -0.75 -4.83 -45.19
C ASN A 417 -0.81 -5.04 -43.69
N VAL A 418 -1.51 -4.19 -42.92
CA VAL A 418 -1.70 -4.34 -41.47
C VAL A 418 -2.36 -5.69 -41.13
N PHE A 419 -3.36 -6.12 -41.89
CA PHE A 419 -4.08 -7.37 -41.64
C PHE A 419 -3.57 -8.57 -42.42
N ARG A 420 -2.52 -8.43 -43.25
CA ARG A 420 -1.93 -9.49 -44.03
C ARG A 420 -1.37 -10.61 -43.14
N GLU A 421 -0.75 -10.24 -41.99
CA GLU A 421 -0.25 -11.16 -40.97
C GLU A 421 -1.03 -10.98 -39.65
N LYS A 422 -2.30 -11.42 -39.61
CA LYS A 422 -3.23 -11.20 -38.50
C LYS A 422 -2.61 -11.49 -37.12
N LYS A 423 -1.92 -12.60 -36.96
CA LYS A 423 -1.28 -12.97 -35.68
C LYS A 423 -0.25 -11.97 -35.20
N ARG A 424 0.54 -11.43 -36.12
CA ARG A 424 1.56 -10.42 -35.83
C ARG A 424 0.93 -9.07 -35.44
N SER A 425 -0.08 -8.65 -36.21
CA SER A 425 -0.78 -7.38 -35.94
C SER A 425 -1.50 -7.40 -34.60
N ILE A 426 -2.17 -8.51 -34.26
CA ILE A 426 -2.81 -8.67 -32.93
C ILE A 426 -1.78 -8.57 -31.80
N LEU A 427 -0.59 -9.18 -31.97
CA LEU A 427 0.46 -9.11 -30.95
C LEU A 427 0.98 -7.68 -30.75
N VAL A 428 1.06 -6.89 -31.85
CA VAL A 428 1.45 -5.48 -31.76
C VAL A 428 0.39 -4.65 -31.05
N PHE A 429 -0.86 -4.80 -31.46
CA PHE A 429 -1.99 -4.13 -30.80
C PHE A 429 -2.04 -4.46 -29.31
N ALA A 430 -1.96 -5.75 -28.96
CA ALA A 430 -1.97 -6.18 -27.57
C ALA A 430 -0.81 -5.58 -26.77
N SER A 431 0.40 -5.54 -27.33
CA SER A 431 1.59 -5.03 -26.62
C SER A 431 1.51 -3.52 -26.37
N ILE A 432 1.12 -2.73 -27.38
CA ILE A 432 0.97 -1.27 -27.22
C ILE A 432 -0.20 -0.97 -26.28
N PHE A 433 -1.32 -1.64 -26.48
CA PHE A 433 -2.51 -1.52 -25.64
C PHE A 433 -2.19 -1.81 -24.18
N MET A 434 -1.57 -2.96 -23.88
CA MET A 434 -1.21 -3.34 -22.52
C MET A 434 -0.32 -2.30 -21.84
N GLY A 435 0.73 -1.83 -22.54
CA GLY A 435 1.60 -0.79 -21.97
C GLY A 435 0.86 0.52 -21.68
N SER A 436 0.05 0.98 -22.65
CA SER A 436 -0.70 2.24 -22.51
C SER A 436 -1.80 2.14 -21.44
N VAL A 437 -2.54 1.03 -21.41
CA VAL A 437 -3.64 0.86 -20.44
C VAL A 437 -3.11 0.67 -19.02
N THR A 438 -2.01 -0.06 -18.83
CA THR A 438 -1.40 -0.17 -17.50
C THR A 438 -0.96 1.21 -16.99
N PHE A 439 -0.34 2.03 -17.84
CA PHE A 439 -0.02 3.41 -17.50
C PHE A 439 -1.26 4.21 -17.08
N LEU A 440 -2.32 4.13 -17.88
CA LEU A 440 -3.55 4.85 -17.60
C LEU A 440 -4.24 4.37 -16.32
N CYS A 441 -4.32 3.05 -16.09
CA CYS A 441 -4.92 2.47 -14.88
C CYS A 441 -4.16 2.86 -13.61
N VAL A 442 -2.82 2.80 -13.63
CA VAL A 442 -1.99 3.19 -12.48
C VAL A 442 -2.18 4.67 -12.17
N ASN A 443 -2.12 5.54 -13.20
CA ASN A 443 -2.32 6.97 -12.97
C ASN A 443 -3.77 7.30 -12.57
N THR A 444 -4.77 6.59 -13.09
CA THR A 444 -6.16 6.74 -12.65
C THR A 444 -6.32 6.38 -11.18
N PHE A 445 -5.72 5.26 -10.74
CA PHE A 445 -5.76 4.84 -9.35
C PHE A 445 -5.15 5.90 -8.42
N ILE A 446 -3.96 6.42 -8.78
CA ILE A 446 -3.29 7.48 -8.00
C ILE A 446 -4.12 8.78 -8.00
N SER A 447 -4.68 9.17 -9.15
CA SER A 447 -5.48 10.40 -9.26
C SER A 447 -6.83 10.32 -8.52
N CYS A 448 -7.32 9.11 -8.21
CA CYS A 448 -8.52 8.95 -7.38
C CYS A 448 -8.23 9.24 -5.90
N MET A 449 -6.97 9.10 -5.47
CA MET A 449 -6.51 9.41 -4.12
C MET A 449 -6.01 10.86 -4.05
N ASP A 450 -6.85 11.81 -4.45
CA ASP A 450 -6.50 13.22 -4.47
C ASP A 450 -6.40 13.81 -3.06
N ALA A 451 -5.40 14.66 -2.84
CA ALA A 451 -5.16 15.26 -1.53
C ALA A 451 -6.22 16.30 -1.14
N ASP A 452 -6.78 16.98 -2.11
CA ASP A 452 -7.83 17.96 -1.83
C ASP A 452 -9.12 17.25 -1.41
N SER A 453 -9.43 16.09 -2.02
CA SER A 453 -10.53 15.22 -1.58
C SER A 453 -10.30 14.63 -0.18
N TYR A 454 -9.07 14.25 0.17
CA TYR A 454 -8.72 13.82 1.52
C TYR A 454 -8.93 14.92 2.55
N ILE A 455 -8.44 16.12 2.26
CA ILE A 455 -8.58 17.29 3.13
C ILE A 455 -10.07 17.65 3.32
N GLU A 456 -10.85 17.66 2.24
CA GLU A 456 -12.28 17.97 2.29
C GLU A 456 -13.07 16.91 3.08
N HIS A 457 -12.61 15.64 3.04
CA HIS A 457 -13.30 14.55 3.69
C HIS A 457 -13.00 14.43 5.20
N TYR A 458 -11.73 14.68 5.62
CA TYR A 458 -11.30 14.45 7.00
C TYR A 458 -10.97 15.71 7.78
N LEU A 459 -10.54 16.78 7.12
CA LEU A 459 -10.01 17.98 7.76
C LEU A 459 -10.94 19.16 7.50
N HIS A 460 -12.08 19.17 8.18
CA HIS A 460 -13.09 20.22 8.00
C HIS A 460 -12.65 21.56 8.56
N ASN A 461 -11.97 21.54 9.74
CA ASN A 461 -11.47 22.72 10.43
C ASN A 461 -9.95 22.88 10.26
N ASP A 462 -9.43 24.08 10.42
CA ASP A 462 -8.02 24.37 10.28
C ASP A 462 -7.18 23.78 11.40
N TYR A 463 -7.72 23.75 12.63
CA TYR A 463 -7.05 23.26 13.84
C TYR A 463 -8.03 22.47 14.70
N VAL A 464 -7.64 21.28 15.11
CA VAL A 464 -8.35 20.47 16.07
C VAL A 464 -7.35 19.98 17.11
N LEU A 465 -7.56 20.27 18.38
CA LEU A 465 -6.69 19.87 19.49
C LEU A 465 -7.45 18.98 20.44
N TYR A 466 -6.88 17.85 20.82
CA TYR A 466 -7.47 16.85 21.70
C TYR A 466 -6.85 16.90 23.08
N GLY A 467 -7.68 16.93 24.12
CA GLY A 467 -7.27 16.80 25.51
C GLY A 467 -7.05 15.33 25.90
N ASP A 468 -6.25 15.12 26.94
CA ASP A 468 -5.89 13.77 27.41
C ASP A 468 -7.00 13.11 28.26
N GLY A 469 -8.08 13.81 28.57
CA GLY A 469 -9.18 13.28 29.38
C GLY A 469 -8.82 12.84 30.82
N GLU A 470 -7.55 12.74 31.13
CA GLU A 470 -6.99 12.40 32.44
C GLU A 470 -6.21 13.61 33.00
N SER A 471 -6.91 14.62 33.46
CA SER A 471 -6.26 15.69 34.21
C SER A 471 -5.87 15.17 35.60
N ASP A 472 -4.57 14.94 35.81
CA ASP A 472 -4.03 14.78 37.18
C ASP A 472 -4.22 16.11 37.95
N ASN A 473 -5.33 16.24 38.65
CA ASN A 473 -5.72 17.40 39.42
C ASN A 473 -4.72 17.79 40.53
N SER A 474 -3.57 17.16 40.62
CA SER A 474 -2.56 17.40 41.64
C SER A 474 -1.58 18.53 41.33
N LYS A 475 -1.63 19.14 40.11
CA LYS A 475 -0.64 20.16 39.70
C LYS A 475 -1.25 21.30 38.88
N PRO A 476 -0.74 22.54 38.98
CA PRO A 476 -1.15 23.65 38.13
C PRO A 476 -0.57 23.45 36.72
N GLN A 477 -1.26 22.67 35.89
CA GLN A 477 -1.03 22.62 34.47
C GLN A 477 -2.02 23.55 33.78
N ALA A 478 -1.67 24.02 32.56
CA ALA A 478 -2.63 24.71 31.72
C ALA A 478 -3.77 23.73 31.40
N THR A 479 -5.00 24.15 31.63
CA THR A 479 -6.19 23.37 31.27
C THR A 479 -6.49 23.52 29.77
N MET A 480 -7.34 22.66 29.24
CA MET A 480 -7.83 22.86 27.87
C MET A 480 -8.58 24.18 27.70
N ALA A 481 -9.22 24.69 28.77
CA ALA A 481 -9.82 26.02 28.78
C ALA A 481 -8.77 27.13 28.60
N ASP A 482 -7.66 27.06 29.35
CA ASP A 482 -6.56 28.04 29.20
C ASP A 482 -5.97 28.03 27.81
N ILE A 483 -5.94 26.84 27.15
CA ILE A 483 -5.47 26.67 25.77
C ILE A 483 -6.45 27.30 24.79
N ALA A 484 -7.75 27.10 24.98
CA ALA A 484 -8.79 27.72 24.16
C ALA A 484 -8.69 29.26 24.21
N ASP A 485 -8.49 29.83 25.42
CA ASP A 485 -8.26 31.26 25.60
C ASP A 485 -6.97 31.75 24.94
N GLN A 486 -5.89 30.96 25.02
CA GLN A 486 -4.64 31.25 24.31
C GLN A 486 -4.84 31.23 22.80
N MET A 487 -5.55 30.24 22.25
CA MET A 487 -5.85 30.16 20.82
C MET A 487 -6.69 31.35 20.35
N GLN A 488 -7.72 31.73 21.12
CA GLN A 488 -8.55 32.91 20.81
C GLN A 488 -7.74 34.21 20.77
N SER A 489 -6.64 34.28 21.54
CA SER A 489 -5.76 35.47 21.59
C SER A 489 -4.77 35.57 20.41
N ILE A 490 -4.64 34.55 19.58
CA ILE A 490 -3.71 34.55 18.46
C ILE A 490 -4.18 35.56 17.39
N PRO A 491 -3.32 36.49 16.93
CA PRO A 491 -3.68 37.39 15.85
C PRO A 491 -3.99 36.64 14.55
N GLY A 492 -5.17 36.82 14.00
CA GLY A 492 -5.63 36.15 12.80
C GLY A 492 -6.38 34.83 13.04
N MET A 493 -6.58 34.47 14.31
CA MET A 493 -7.52 33.40 14.65
C MET A 493 -8.95 33.93 14.43
N GLY A 494 -9.80 33.09 13.80
CA GLY A 494 -11.18 33.40 13.52
C GLY A 494 -12.11 32.85 14.63
N THR A 495 -12.56 31.65 14.49
CA THR A 495 -13.44 30.98 15.47
C THR A 495 -12.64 30.02 16.34
N VAL A 496 -12.99 29.94 17.62
CA VAL A 496 -12.52 28.92 18.55
C VAL A 496 -13.73 28.36 19.24
N GLU A 497 -14.00 27.10 19.07
CA GLU A 497 -15.11 26.35 19.64
C GLU A 497 -14.57 25.22 20.51
N VAL A 498 -15.32 24.80 21.48
CA VAL A 498 -14.91 23.77 22.42
C VAL A 498 -15.99 22.72 22.53
N ASP A 499 -15.57 21.45 22.47
CA ASP A 499 -16.43 20.33 22.77
C ASP A 499 -16.08 19.79 24.16
N ARG A 500 -17.11 19.52 24.95
CA ARG A 500 -16.99 19.02 26.32
C ARG A 500 -17.39 17.55 26.34
N SER A 501 -16.77 16.78 27.19
CA SER A 501 -17.11 15.38 27.39
C SER A 501 -17.31 15.03 28.84
N ALA A 502 -18.19 14.05 29.08
CA ALA A 502 -18.45 13.47 30.39
C ALA A 502 -18.84 12.00 30.22
N ASN A 503 -18.65 11.19 31.26
CA ASN A 503 -19.17 9.83 31.27
C ASN A 503 -20.59 9.85 31.82
N VAL A 504 -21.56 9.39 31.02
CA VAL A 504 -22.94 9.25 31.41
C VAL A 504 -23.27 7.78 31.62
N ARG A 505 -24.12 7.48 32.58
CA ARG A 505 -24.65 6.14 32.74
C ARG A 505 -26.04 6.00 32.14
N LEU A 506 -26.25 4.85 31.56
CA LEU A 506 -27.53 4.44 30.98
C LEU A 506 -28.05 3.22 31.73
N PRO A 507 -29.31 3.22 32.21
CA PRO A 507 -29.92 1.99 32.68
C PRO A 507 -29.95 0.93 31.58
N PHE A 508 -29.70 -0.32 31.94
CA PHE A 508 -29.75 -1.40 30.99
C PHE A 508 -31.15 -1.55 30.35
N ASP A 509 -31.17 -1.60 29.04
CA ASP A 509 -32.34 -1.90 28.23
C ASP A 509 -31.94 -2.87 27.12
N ALA A 510 -32.44 -4.11 27.17
CA ALA A 510 -32.06 -5.16 26.26
C ALA A 510 -32.36 -4.82 24.77
N GLU A 511 -33.45 -4.11 24.46
CA GLU A 511 -33.78 -3.68 23.11
C GLU A 511 -32.82 -2.59 22.61
N LEU A 512 -32.37 -1.71 23.51
CA LEU A 512 -31.45 -0.63 23.19
C LEU A 512 -30.04 -1.16 22.93
N TYR A 513 -29.59 -2.13 23.72
CA TYR A 513 -28.22 -2.65 23.64
C TYR A 513 -28.06 -3.76 22.60
N ALA A 514 -29.14 -4.44 22.20
CA ALA A 514 -29.09 -5.49 21.19
C ALA A 514 -28.26 -5.11 19.93
N PRO A 515 -28.40 -3.91 19.33
CA PRO A 515 -27.62 -3.53 18.16
C PRO A 515 -26.11 -3.49 18.36
N PHE A 516 -25.65 -3.25 19.59
CA PHE A 516 -24.20 -3.21 19.90
C PHE A 516 -23.64 -4.59 20.25
N ILE A 517 -24.50 -5.47 20.77
CA ILE A 517 -24.12 -6.78 21.29
C ILE A 517 -24.20 -7.85 20.17
N GLU A 518 -25.18 -7.73 19.25
CA GLU A 518 -25.38 -8.68 18.14
C GLU A 518 -24.24 -8.65 17.09
N THR A 519 -23.36 -7.67 17.16
CA THR A 519 -22.17 -7.56 16.28
C THR A 519 -20.96 -8.31 16.83
N GLU A 520 -21.00 -8.81 18.06
CA GLU A 520 -19.96 -9.67 18.60
C GLU A 520 -20.10 -11.11 18.04
N ASP A 521 -18.96 -11.66 17.61
CA ASP A 521 -18.89 -12.98 16.93
C ASP A 521 -19.18 -14.18 17.84
N ASP A 522 -19.50 -13.98 19.14
CA ASP A 522 -19.71 -15.03 20.10
C ASP A 522 -21.13 -15.02 20.73
N PRO A 523 -22.06 -15.87 20.23
CA PRO A 523 -23.42 -15.98 20.75
C PRO A 523 -23.51 -16.47 22.21
N GLU A 524 -22.52 -17.20 22.72
CA GLU A 524 -22.51 -17.72 24.10
C GLU A 524 -22.09 -16.62 25.09
N SER A 525 -21.12 -15.79 24.74
CA SER A 525 -20.77 -14.56 25.48
C SER A 525 -21.96 -13.63 25.59
N LEU A 526 -22.71 -13.49 24.51
CA LEU A 526 -23.92 -12.69 24.43
C LEU A 526 -25.01 -13.20 25.39
N ALA A 527 -25.29 -14.48 25.38
CA ALA A 527 -26.28 -15.10 26.27
C ALA A 527 -25.91 -14.90 27.75
N THR A 528 -24.63 -15.11 28.10
CA THR A 528 -24.09 -14.91 29.44
C THR A 528 -24.16 -13.43 29.86
N PHE A 529 -23.88 -12.51 28.94
CA PHE A 529 -24.01 -11.08 29.17
C PHE A 529 -25.46 -10.69 29.46
N TYR A 530 -26.42 -11.17 28.69
CA TYR A 530 -27.84 -10.95 28.95
C TYR A 530 -28.31 -11.55 30.27
N GLU A 531 -27.90 -12.78 30.61
CA GLU A 531 -28.26 -13.42 31.88
C GLU A 531 -27.70 -12.69 33.11
N THR A 532 -26.47 -12.27 33.07
CA THR A 532 -25.83 -11.54 34.19
C THR A 532 -26.34 -10.13 34.33
N THR A 533 -26.74 -9.48 33.24
CA THR A 533 -27.11 -8.06 33.23
C THR A 533 -28.60 -7.84 33.48
N THR A 534 -29.47 -8.76 33.07
CA THR A 534 -30.93 -8.69 33.33
C THR A 534 -31.28 -8.82 34.81
N ASN A 535 -30.43 -9.44 35.63
CA ASN A 535 -30.64 -9.69 37.05
C ASN A 535 -29.98 -8.66 37.99
N SER A 536 -29.35 -7.62 37.47
CA SER A 536 -28.68 -6.58 38.25
C SER A 536 -29.22 -5.20 37.90
N GLU A 537 -29.13 -4.25 38.84
CA GLU A 537 -29.30 -2.81 38.58
C GLU A 537 -28.12 -2.30 37.71
N ALA A 538 -27.73 -3.03 36.69
CA ALA A 538 -26.58 -2.72 35.88
C ALA A 538 -26.79 -1.42 35.10
N GLN A 539 -25.84 -0.56 35.22
CA GLN A 539 -25.76 0.69 34.47
C GLN A 539 -24.53 0.65 33.58
N TYR A 540 -24.67 1.07 32.32
CA TYR A 540 -23.58 1.17 31.39
C TYR A 540 -23.05 2.58 31.31
N GLY A 541 -21.74 2.71 31.25
CA GLY A 541 -21.07 3.96 30.94
C GLY A 541 -20.98 4.22 29.44
N ALA A 542 -21.33 5.41 29.02
CA ALA A 542 -21.11 5.89 27.66
C ALA A 542 -20.50 7.28 27.66
N PRO A 543 -19.61 7.61 26.72
CA PRO A 543 -19.13 8.98 26.55
C PRO A 543 -20.28 9.87 26.04
N LEU A 544 -20.57 10.95 26.78
CA LEU A 544 -21.46 12.02 26.36
C LEU A 544 -20.60 13.19 25.87
N ILE A 545 -20.84 13.65 24.66
CA ILE A 545 -20.02 14.66 24.02
C ILE A 545 -20.91 15.81 23.55
N SER A 546 -20.63 17.05 23.99
CA SER A 546 -21.33 18.19 23.41
C SER A 546 -20.70 18.57 22.06
N VAL A 547 -21.55 18.81 21.09
CA VAL A 547 -21.16 19.29 19.76
C VAL A 547 -22.06 20.42 19.29
N ASN A 548 -21.53 21.33 18.51
CA ASN A 548 -22.30 22.44 17.99
C ASN A 548 -23.23 22.04 16.81
N SER A 549 -24.14 22.91 16.43
CA SER A 549 -25.10 22.67 15.35
C SER A 549 -24.44 22.63 13.97
N ASP A 550 -23.27 23.23 13.79
CA ASP A 550 -22.56 23.20 12.52
C ASP A 550 -21.99 21.82 12.21
N MET A 551 -21.55 21.09 13.22
CA MET A 551 -21.21 19.67 13.12
C MET A 551 -22.43 18.82 12.70
N ILE A 552 -23.59 19.05 13.28
CA ILE A 552 -24.81 18.34 12.89
C ILE A 552 -25.25 18.69 11.48
N LYS A 553 -25.07 19.95 11.04
CA LYS A 553 -25.29 20.35 9.65
C LYS A 553 -24.35 19.60 8.70
N LEU A 554 -23.10 19.41 9.11
CA LEU A 554 -22.10 18.68 8.34
C LEU A 554 -22.48 17.20 8.23
N TYR A 555 -22.81 16.55 9.35
CA TYR A 555 -23.37 15.21 9.39
C TYR A 555 -24.57 15.05 8.44
N ASN A 556 -25.52 15.96 8.50
CA ASN A 556 -26.74 15.93 7.68
C ASN A 556 -26.48 16.04 6.17
N LYS A 557 -25.31 16.49 5.72
CA LYS A 557 -24.98 16.55 4.28
C LYS A 557 -24.81 15.15 3.67
N THR A 558 -24.20 14.24 4.42
CA THR A 558 -23.82 12.92 3.93
C THR A 558 -24.60 11.80 4.61
N ALA A 559 -25.16 12.06 5.78
CA ALA A 559 -25.88 11.10 6.58
C ALA A 559 -27.15 10.55 5.91
N ARG A 560 -27.37 9.28 6.11
CA ARG A 560 -28.56 8.55 5.68
C ARG A 560 -29.79 8.93 6.47
N GLN A 561 -29.63 9.05 7.79
CA GLN A 561 -30.64 9.55 8.71
C GLN A 561 -30.24 10.96 9.14
N LYS A 562 -31.16 11.90 8.96
CA LYS A 562 -30.89 13.30 9.28
C LYS A 562 -31.50 13.68 10.62
N ILE A 563 -30.79 14.51 11.36
CA ILE A 563 -31.26 15.06 12.63
C ILE A 563 -31.91 16.42 12.42
N ASP A 564 -33.02 16.65 13.11
CA ASP A 564 -33.62 17.98 13.21
C ASP A 564 -32.70 18.86 14.05
N ILE A 565 -32.16 19.93 13.45
CA ILE A 565 -31.19 20.80 14.07
C ILE A 565 -31.81 21.60 15.22
N ASP A 566 -33.05 22.08 15.07
CA ASP A 566 -33.73 22.86 16.09
C ASP A 566 -34.08 21.98 17.31
N ALA A 567 -34.47 20.73 17.10
CA ALA A 567 -34.70 19.76 18.16
C ALA A 567 -33.39 19.37 18.86
N PHE A 568 -32.28 19.26 18.11
CA PHE A 568 -30.96 19.00 18.69
C PHE A 568 -30.47 20.13 19.56
N GLU A 569 -30.54 21.39 19.10
CA GLU A 569 -30.14 22.57 19.87
C GLU A 569 -30.94 22.71 21.17
N LYS A 570 -32.22 22.40 21.16
CA LYS A 570 -33.06 22.38 22.35
C LYS A 570 -32.77 21.20 23.29
N GLY A 571 -31.96 20.25 22.88
CA GLY A 571 -31.65 19.04 23.63
C GLY A 571 -32.82 18.05 23.71
N GLU A 572 -33.68 18.03 22.71
CA GLU A 572 -34.80 17.08 22.59
C GLU A 572 -34.34 15.76 21.94
N VAL A 573 -33.34 15.84 21.06
CA VAL A 573 -32.78 14.69 20.36
C VAL A 573 -31.25 14.62 20.48
N CYS A 574 -30.69 13.41 20.40
CA CYS A 574 -29.25 13.15 20.35
C CYS A 574 -28.86 12.36 19.12
N LEU A 575 -27.56 12.31 18.82
CA LEU A 575 -26.95 11.45 17.82
C LEU A 575 -26.15 10.36 18.53
N ILE A 576 -26.42 9.09 18.24
CA ILE A 576 -25.62 7.98 18.72
C ILE A 576 -24.52 7.70 17.71
N GLY A 577 -23.28 7.51 18.19
CA GLY A 577 -22.12 7.19 17.35
C GLY A 577 -21.88 5.69 17.23
N TYR A 578 -21.43 5.30 16.05
CA TYR A 578 -20.68 4.07 15.72
C TYR A 578 -21.45 2.77 15.79
N VAL A 579 -22.61 2.74 15.16
CA VAL A 579 -23.33 1.47 14.91
C VAL A 579 -22.75 0.79 13.63
N ASP A 580 -22.68 -0.55 13.66
CA ASP A 580 -22.02 -1.32 12.61
C ASP A 580 -22.92 -1.71 11.42
N SER A 581 -24.23 -1.54 11.56
CA SER A 581 -25.16 -1.94 10.50
C SER A 581 -26.34 -0.99 10.33
N ILE A 582 -26.91 -1.00 9.12
CA ILE A 582 -28.10 -0.24 8.78
C ILE A 582 -29.29 -0.65 9.68
N SER A 583 -29.43 -1.94 9.95
CA SER A 583 -30.53 -2.43 10.79
C SER A 583 -30.36 -1.99 12.25
N ALA A 584 -29.13 -1.89 12.73
CA ALA A 584 -28.83 -1.33 14.06
C ALA A 584 -29.18 0.15 14.12
N SER A 585 -28.76 0.93 13.13
CA SER A 585 -29.11 2.35 13.01
C SER A 585 -30.63 2.60 13.01
N GLU A 586 -31.39 1.84 12.21
CA GLU A 586 -32.84 1.96 12.14
C GLU A 586 -33.56 1.53 13.43
N ARG A 587 -33.04 0.55 14.18
CA ARG A 587 -33.60 0.11 15.46
C ARG A 587 -33.36 1.10 16.59
N MET A 588 -32.26 1.85 16.55
CA MET A 588 -31.92 2.84 17.57
C MET A 588 -32.67 4.15 17.40
N THR A 589 -33.00 4.54 16.20
CA THR A 589 -33.72 5.80 15.92
C THR A 589 -35.10 5.81 16.57
N ASP A 590 -35.50 6.99 17.08
CA ASP A 590 -36.75 7.24 17.81
C ASP A 590 -36.86 6.54 19.20
N LYS A 591 -35.80 5.82 19.65
CA LYS A 591 -35.74 5.31 21.03
C LYS A 591 -35.45 6.43 22.02
N THR A 592 -35.96 6.29 23.24
CA THR A 592 -35.69 7.24 24.33
C THR A 592 -34.63 6.71 25.26
N LEU A 593 -33.54 7.45 25.42
CA LEU A 593 -32.49 7.18 26.39
C LEU A 593 -32.76 7.90 27.71
N THR A 594 -32.40 7.25 28.80
CA THR A 594 -32.34 7.91 30.11
C THR A 594 -30.88 8.14 30.50
N LEU A 595 -30.42 9.36 30.39
CA LEU A 595 -29.07 9.76 30.76
C LEU A 595 -29.01 10.01 32.26
N VAL A 596 -28.02 9.44 32.96
CA VAL A 596 -27.86 9.56 34.41
C VAL A 596 -26.47 10.07 34.75
N ASN A 597 -26.38 11.18 35.46
CA ASN A 597 -25.14 11.61 36.09
C ASN A 597 -25.01 10.95 37.45
N ASP A 598 -24.06 10.04 37.63
CA ASP A 598 -23.86 9.27 38.85
C ASP A 598 -23.47 10.10 40.08
N GLN A 599 -22.74 11.19 39.86
CA GLN A 599 -22.24 12.04 40.96
C GLN A 599 -23.37 12.86 41.60
N THR A 600 -24.27 13.38 40.74
CA THR A 600 -25.36 14.27 41.19
C THR A 600 -26.71 13.58 41.28
N GLY A 601 -26.85 12.38 40.66
CA GLY A 601 -28.12 11.67 40.52
C GLY A 601 -29.12 12.35 39.56
N ARG A 602 -28.71 13.39 38.83
CA ARG A 602 -29.56 14.06 37.82
C ARG A 602 -29.86 13.10 36.69
N LYS A 603 -31.07 13.13 36.16
CA LYS A 603 -31.55 12.29 35.06
C LYS A 603 -32.21 13.16 34.01
N ARG A 604 -31.94 12.82 32.76
CA ARG A 604 -32.59 13.43 31.59
C ARG A 604 -32.99 12.38 30.57
N GLN A 605 -34.19 12.50 30.06
CA GLN A 605 -34.65 11.71 28.93
C GLN A 605 -34.40 12.46 27.64
N ILE A 606 -33.87 11.76 26.62
CA ILE A 606 -33.56 12.29 25.29
C ILE A 606 -33.92 11.26 24.25
N THR A 607 -34.43 11.69 23.10
CA THR A 607 -34.78 10.82 22.01
C THR A 607 -33.59 10.66 21.05
N VAL A 608 -33.34 9.48 20.54
CA VAL A 608 -32.34 9.23 19.51
C VAL A 608 -32.84 9.76 18.17
N GLY A 609 -32.31 10.87 17.71
CA GLY A 609 -32.68 11.48 16.44
C GLY A 609 -32.09 10.72 15.23
N ALA A 610 -30.88 10.18 15.41
CA ALA A 610 -30.23 9.28 14.44
C ALA A 610 -29.16 8.44 15.14
N ALA A 611 -28.80 7.32 14.52
CA ALA A 611 -27.65 6.51 14.91
C ALA A 611 -26.66 6.41 13.73
N MET A 612 -25.50 7.01 13.91
CA MET A 612 -24.44 7.15 12.91
C MET A 612 -23.69 5.83 12.71
N MET A 613 -23.57 5.41 11.47
CA MET A 613 -22.74 4.25 11.14
C MET A 613 -21.26 4.60 11.12
N ARG A 614 -20.37 3.62 11.34
CA ARG A 614 -18.90 3.82 11.23
C ARG A 614 -18.49 4.38 9.88
N THR A 615 -19.21 4.06 8.80
CA THR A 615 -18.95 4.59 7.45
C THR A 615 -19.37 6.06 7.26
N GLU A 616 -20.13 6.62 8.17
CA GLU A 616 -20.58 8.03 8.19
C GLU A 616 -19.75 8.88 9.16
N GLN A 617 -18.77 8.27 9.81
CA GLN A 617 -17.95 8.85 10.86
C GLN A 617 -17.17 10.10 10.43
N SER A 618 -16.69 10.15 9.19
CA SER A 618 -15.87 11.26 8.69
C SER A 618 -16.52 12.64 8.78
N ALA A 619 -17.84 12.70 8.93
CA ALA A 619 -18.56 13.97 9.02
C ALA A 619 -18.46 14.67 10.39
N ILE A 620 -18.13 13.94 11.47
CA ILE A 620 -18.12 14.49 12.84
C ILE A 620 -16.76 14.34 13.53
N THR A 621 -15.88 13.52 13.02
CA THR A 621 -14.82 12.91 13.79
C THR A 621 -13.46 13.51 13.75
N ALA A 622 -13.32 14.70 13.40
CA ALA A 622 -12.10 15.36 13.82
C ALA A 622 -12.03 15.28 15.35
N GLY A 623 -11.57 14.15 15.92
CA GLY A 623 -11.14 14.19 17.27
C GLY A 623 -11.59 13.20 18.32
N TYR A 624 -12.53 12.36 18.07
CA TYR A 624 -13.08 11.49 19.12
C TYR A 624 -12.51 10.07 19.19
N TYR A 625 -11.31 9.85 18.69
CA TYR A 625 -10.64 8.54 18.73
C TYR A 625 -10.30 8.01 20.14
N TRP A 626 -10.49 8.84 21.18
CA TRP A 626 -10.05 8.52 22.54
C TRP A 626 -11.16 8.11 23.48
N THR A 627 -12.41 8.05 23.03
CA THR A 627 -13.50 7.56 23.84
C THR A 627 -13.44 6.05 23.91
N LEU A 628 -12.95 5.58 25.00
CA LEU A 628 -12.79 4.18 25.35
C LEU A 628 -14.16 3.52 25.54
N GLY A 629 -14.43 2.52 24.69
CA GLY A 629 -15.25 1.37 24.94
C GLY A 629 -16.46 1.53 25.88
N GLY A 630 -17.48 2.23 25.43
CA GLY A 630 -18.79 2.19 26.01
C GLY A 630 -19.81 1.59 25.05
N ALA A 631 -20.97 1.25 25.52
CA ALA A 631 -22.11 0.91 24.66
C ALA A 631 -23.29 1.83 25.01
N PRO A 632 -23.63 2.82 24.13
CA PRO A 632 -22.98 3.16 22.84
C PRO A 632 -21.58 3.78 22.99
N GLU A 633 -20.78 3.70 21.92
CA GLU A 633 -19.42 4.22 21.91
C GLU A 633 -19.34 5.74 22.05
N ALA A 634 -20.38 6.47 21.66
CA ALA A 634 -20.52 7.91 21.85
C ALA A 634 -21.99 8.35 21.79
N ILE A 635 -22.34 9.34 22.59
CA ILE A 635 -23.63 10.04 22.53
C ILE A 635 -23.34 11.52 22.31
N PHE A 636 -23.67 12.04 21.13
CA PHE A 636 -23.50 13.45 20.81
C PHE A 636 -24.77 14.22 21.16
N VAL A 637 -24.60 15.30 21.92
CA VAL A 637 -25.68 16.16 22.43
C VAL A 637 -25.35 17.63 22.22
N SER A 638 -26.35 18.49 22.38
CA SER A 638 -26.13 19.94 22.42
C SER A 638 -25.55 20.39 23.77
N ASP A 639 -24.95 21.57 23.79
CA ASP A 639 -24.48 22.18 25.03
C ASP A 639 -25.57 22.33 26.07
N ALA A 640 -26.82 22.54 25.66
CA ALA A 640 -27.97 22.64 26.60
C ALA A 640 -28.18 21.37 27.41
N VAL A 641 -27.86 20.20 26.83
CA VAL A 641 -27.93 18.91 27.56
C VAL A 641 -26.73 18.75 28.48
N MET A 642 -25.54 19.15 28.00
CA MET A 642 -24.31 19.08 28.79
C MET A 642 -24.40 19.98 30.03
N ASP A 643 -24.83 21.23 29.87
CA ASP A 643 -24.99 22.19 30.96
C ASP A 643 -26.01 21.73 32.03
N ASP A 644 -27.08 21.07 31.59
CA ASP A 644 -28.08 20.53 32.49
C ASP A 644 -27.57 19.35 33.33
N LEU A 645 -26.88 18.40 32.66
CA LEU A 645 -26.42 17.17 33.30
C LEU A 645 -25.04 17.31 33.95
N PHE A 646 -24.09 17.96 33.27
CA PHE A 646 -22.69 18.04 33.64
C PHE A 646 -22.17 19.49 33.45
N PRO A 647 -22.58 20.44 34.28
CA PRO A 647 -22.16 21.84 34.12
C PRO A 647 -20.65 22.06 34.25
N ASP A 648 -19.96 21.16 34.94
CA ASP A 648 -18.51 21.17 35.14
C ASP A 648 -17.76 20.20 34.19
N ALA A 649 -18.38 19.81 33.06
CA ALA A 649 -17.76 18.92 32.09
C ALA A 649 -16.46 19.51 31.53
N GLU A 650 -15.43 18.68 31.44
CA GLU A 650 -14.13 19.09 30.93
C GLU A 650 -14.15 19.26 29.41
N ILE A 651 -13.34 20.21 28.92
CA ILE A 651 -13.13 20.42 27.48
C ILE A 651 -12.24 19.28 26.99
N SER A 652 -12.80 18.45 26.14
CA SER A 652 -12.09 17.33 25.50
C SER A 652 -11.49 17.69 24.15
N CYS A 653 -12.06 18.67 23.44
CA CYS A 653 -11.60 19.07 22.12
C CYS A 653 -11.72 20.58 21.92
N ILE A 654 -10.75 21.17 21.24
CA ILE A 654 -10.78 22.55 20.77
C ILE A 654 -10.76 22.52 19.26
N ILE A 655 -11.75 23.14 18.64
CA ILE A 655 -11.91 23.25 17.20
C ILE A 655 -11.76 24.72 16.84
N ALA A 656 -10.85 25.02 15.91
CA ALA A 656 -10.60 26.41 15.56
C ALA A 656 -10.32 26.60 14.07
N ASP A 657 -10.72 27.75 13.56
CA ASP A 657 -10.45 28.15 12.19
C ASP A 657 -9.78 29.54 12.19
N ALA A 658 -8.79 29.71 11.32
CA ALA A 658 -8.16 30.99 11.09
C ALA A 658 -9.06 31.93 10.27
N GLU A 659 -8.84 33.24 10.38
CA GLU A 659 -9.43 34.17 9.41
C GLU A 659 -8.96 33.80 7.99
N THR A 660 -9.85 33.92 7.02
CA THR A 660 -9.59 33.54 5.63
C THR A 660 -8.25 34.07 5.10
N GLY A 661 -7.35 33.17 4.72
CA GLY A 661 -6.03 33.48 4.17
C GLY A 661 -4.94 33.75 5.22
N LYS A 662 -5.21 33.59 6.50
CA LYS A 662 -4.21 33.75 7.57
C LYS A 662 -3.71 32.44 8.18
N GLU A 663 -4.12 31.31 7.65
CA GLU A 663 -3.75 29.97 8.16
C GLU A 663 -2.22 29.82 8.28
N SER A 664 -1.46 30.31 7.31
CA SER A 664 0.00 30.23 7.31
C SER A 664 0.67 31.10 8.40
N GLU A 665 0.01 32.17 8.84
CA GLU A 665 0.49 33.05 9.92
C GLU A 665 0.15 32.47 11.30
N VAL A 666 -1.02 31.86 11.44
CA VAL A 666 -1.54 31.28 12.69
C VAL A 666 -0.89 29.92 13.01
N THR A 667 -0.72 29.04 12.02
CA THR A 667 -0.19 27.67 12.21
C THR A 667 1.08 27.58 13.10
N PRO A 668 2.11 28.43 12.94
CA PRO A 668 3.30 28.35 13.81
C PRO A 668 3.02 28.60 15.29
N TYR A 669 2.03 29.43 15.61
CA TYR A 669 1.62 29.68 16.99
C TYR A 669 0.90 28.47 17.57
N VAL A 670 -0.03 27.87 16.81
CA VAL A 670 -0.75 26.66 17.23
C VAL A 670 0.23 25.50 17.44
N GLN A 671 1.18 25.28 16.52
CA GLN A 671 2.23 24.25 16.68
C GLN A 671 3.07 24.47 17.95
N ARG A 672 3.33 25.72 18.32
CA ARG A 672 4.05 26.05 19.57
C ARG A 672 3.20 25.66 20.77
N ILE A 673 1.91 26.05 20.79
CA ILE A 673 0.97 25.72 21.87
C ILE A 673 0.91 24.20 22.05
N VAL A 674 0.74 23.45 20.98
CA VAL A 674 0.74 21.97 21.02
C VAL A 674 2.01 21.41 21.63
N LYS A 675 3.16 21.94 21.24
CA LYS A 675 4.47 21.46 21.73
C LYS A 675 4.71 21.82 23.23
N GLU A 676 4.22 22.96 23.68
CA GLU A 676 4.48 23.46 25.04
C GLU A 676 3.50 22.93 26.07
N ASN A 677 2.33 22.41 25.65
CA ASN A 677 1.27 21.98 26.55
C ASN A 677 1.02 20.46 26.44
N PRO A 678 1.51 19.66 27.37
CA PRO A 678 1.34 18.21 27.35
C PRO A 678 -0.09 17.73 27.60
N VAL A 679 -0.99 18.56 28.08
CA VAL A 679 -2.43 18.27 28.22
C VAL A 679 -3.09 18.04 26.84
N ILE A 680 -2.44 18.50 25.75
CA ILE A 680 -2.86 18.21 24.40
C ILE A 680 -2.29 16.84 24.01
N ALA A 681 -3.15 15.83 24.01
CA ALA A 681 -2.79 14.47 23.63
C ALA A 681 -2.50 14.31 22.14
N GLY A 682 -3.23 15.06 21.30
CA GLY A 682 -3.10 15.04 19.85
C GLY A 682 -3.58 16.33 19.19
N SER A 683 -3.23 16.52 17.94
CA SER A 683 -3.68 17.68 17.17
C SER A 683 -3.74 17.35 15.68
N ASP A 684 -4.81 17.78 15.01
CA ASP A 684 -4.91 17.78 13.55
C ASP A 684 -4.79 19.21 13.05
N ILE A 685 -3.77 19.48 12.28
CA ILE A 685 -3.51 20.79 11.69
C ILE A 685 -3.62 20.64 10.18
N LYS A 686 -4.72 21.11 9.60
CA LYS A 686 -5.10 20.94 8.19
C LYS A 686 -3.98 21.25 7.19
N SER A 687 -3.29 22.37 7.39
CA SER A 687 -2.20 22.79 6.51
C SER A 687 -0.97 21.86 6.58
N VAL A 688 -0.70 21.29 7.76
CA VAL A 688 0.42 20.37 7.99
C VAL A 688 0.09 19.00 7.42
N GLU A 689 -1.01 18.42 7.82
CA GLU A 689 -1.43 17.08 7.37
C GLU A 689 -1.71 17.05 5.87
N GLY A 690 -2.41 18.07 5.35
CA GLY A 690 -2.64 18.18 3.91
C GLY A 690 -1.34 18.28 3.11
N SER A 691 -0.33 19.01 3.63
CA SER A 691 0.99 19.08 3.00
C SER A 691 1.74 17.75 3.03
N GLU A 692 1.62 17.00 4.11
CA GLU A 692 2.24 15.67 4.26
C GLU A 692 1.55 14.65 3.38
N PHE A 693 0.23 14.67 3.31
CA PHE A 693 -0.52 13.83 2.39
C PHE A 693 -0.16 14.13 0.93
N LYS A 694 -0.05 15.40 0.53
CA LYS A 694 0.41 15.81 -0.82
C LYS A 694 1.81 15.27 -1.14
N LYS A 695 2.74 15.30 -0.18
CA LYS A 695 4.07 14.71 -0.36
C LYS A 695 4.01 13.19 -0.53
N SER A 696 3.15 12.51 0.22
CA SER A 696 2.94 11.07 0.12
C SER A 696 2.36 10.69 -1.25
N MET A 697 1.38 11.45 -1.75
CA MET A 697 0.81 11.23 -3.08
C MET A 697 1.82 11.47 -4.20
N LEU A 698 2.67 12.49 -4.09
CA LEU A 698 3.75 12.74 -5.04
C LEU A 698 4.71 11.54 -5.16
N SER A 699 4.96 10.83 -4.07
CA SER A 699 5.78 9.62 -4.10
C SER A 699 5.13 8.50 -4.89
N LEU A 700 3.84 8.28 -4.68
CA LEU A 700 3.08 7.29 -5.45
C LEU A 700 3.05 7.65 -6.92
N GLU A 701 2.93 8.94 -7.28
CA GLU A 701 3.03 9.41 -8.66
C GLU A 701 4.41 9.13 -9.28
N VAL A 702 5.50 9.42 -8.57
CA VAL A 702 6.86 9.19 -9.05
C VAL A 702 7.13 7.69 -9.25
N ILE A 703 6.74 6.85 -8.29
CA ILE A 703 6.96 5.41 -8.36
C ILE A 703 6.05 4.78 -9.41
N GLY A 704 4.75 5.00 -9.31
CA GLY A 704 3.74 4.42 -10.21
C GLY A 704 3.89 4.93 -11.63
N GLY A 705 4.10 6.24 -11.80
CA GLY A 705 4.37 6.88 -13.08
C GLY A 705 5.67 6.39 -13.72
N GLY A 706 6.75 6.30 -12.94
CA GLY A 706 8.04 5.79 -13.41
C GLY A 706 7.95 4.35 -13.91
N MET A 707 7.31 3.46 -13.15
CA MET A 707 7.09 2.08 -13.56
C MET A 707 6.20 1.98 -14.83
N SER A 708 5.19 2.82 -14.90
CA SER A 708 4.26 2.85 -16.02
C SER A 708 4.93 3.36 -17.32
N ILE A 709 5.82 4.34 -17.23
CA ILE A 709 6.63 4.82 -18.36
C ILE A 709 7.47 3.67 -18.93
N ILE A 710 8.04 2.82 -18.08
CA ILE A 710 8.82 1.66 -18.53
C ILE A 710 7.94 0.68 -19.33
N LEU A 711 6.70 0.47 -18.90
CA LEU A 711 5.74 -0.38 -19.63
C LEU A 711 5.39 0.20 -21.00
N ILE A 712 5.21 1.52 -21.10
CA ILE A 712 5.03 2.20 -22.40
C ILE A 712 6.27 2.00 -23.27
N LEU A 713 7.48 2.18 -22.73
CA LEU A 713 8.73 1.97 -23.46
C LEU A 713 8.84 0.53 -23.99
N ILE A 714 8.42 -0.48 -23.22
CA ILE A 714 8.35 -1.88 -23.71
C ILE A 714 7.41 -1.99 -24.91
N GLY A 715 6.23 -1.36 -24.84
CA GLY A 715 5.26 -1.32 -25.94
C GLY A 715 5.85 -0.66 -27.20
N VAL A 716 6.52 0.48 -27.02
CA VAL A 716 7.19 1.22 -28.10
C VAL A 716 8.33 0.44 -28.73
N VAL A 717 9.21 -0.16 -27.94
CA VAL A 717 10.31 -1.02 -28.44
C VAL A 717 9.76 -2.21 -29.22
N ASN A 718 8.67 -2.81 -28.74
CA ASN A 718 8.00 -3.88 -29.47
C ASN A 718 7.46 -3.39 -30.83
N TYR A 719 6.79 -2.24 -30.86
CA TYR A 719 6.30 -1.64 -32.10
C TYR A 719 7.44 -1.32 -33.08
N ILE A 720 8.51 -0.66 -32.60
CA ILE A 720 9.72 -0.36 -33.42
C ILE A 720 10.26 -1.64 -34.04
N ASN A 721 10.43 -2.70 -33.24
CA ASN A 721 10.96 -3.97 -33.69
C ASN A 721 10.09 -4.61 -34.77
N VAL A 722 8.77 -4.57 -34.59
CA VAL A 722 7.82 -5.10 -35.59
C VAL A 722 7.87 -4.29 -36.88
N MET A 723 7.96 -2.98 -36.82
CA MET A 723 8.05 -2.11 -37.98
C MET A 723 9.37 -2.29 -38.75
N ILE A 724 10.49 -2.33 -38.02
CA ILE A 724 11.82 -2.64 -38.63
C ILE A 724 11.73 -3.93 -39.41
N THR A 725 11.25 -4.99 -38.78
CA THR A 725 11.19 -6.29 -39.44
C THR A 725 10.17 -6.33 -40.58
N GLY A 726 9.01 -5.66 -40.41
CA GLY A 726 8.00 -5.58 -41.47
C GLY A 726 8.51 -4.91 -42.71
N VAL A 727 9.33 -3.88 -42.59
CA VAL A 727 9.96 -3.21 -43.73
C VAL A 727 11.09 -4.05 -44.31
N TYR A 728 11.94 -4.66 -43.47
CA TYR A 728 13.05 -5.50 -43.94
C TYR A 728 12.58 -6.76 -44.68
N THR A 729 11.56 -7.45 -44.21
CA THR A 729 11.00 -8.66 -44.86
C THR A 729 10.34 -8.34 -46.20
N ARG A 730 9.89 -7.09 -46.38
CA ARG A 730 9.30 -6.59 -47.64
C ARG A 730 10.27 -5.76 -48.47
N LYS A 731 11.60 -5.80 -48.17
CA LYS A 731 12.63 -5.00 -48.90
C LYS A 731 12.56 -5.24 -50.41
N LEU A 732 12.38 -6.51 -50.86
CA LEU A 732 12.19 -6.87 -52.27
C LEU A 732 10.89 -6.35 -52.85
N GLU A 733 9.76 -6.54 -52.16
CA GLU A 733 8.43 -6.05 -52.56
C GLU A 733 8.44 -4.51 -52.75
N LEU A 734 9.07 -3.79 -51.79
CA LEU A 734 9.23 -2.33 -51.87
C LEU A 734 10.14 -1.92 -53.04
N ALA A 735 11.20 -2.68 -53.35
CA ALA A 735 12.06 -2.45 -54.51
C ALA A 735 11.34 -2.69 -55.83
N VAL A 736 10.49 -3.74 -55.92
CA VAL A 736 9.63 -4.00 -57.09
C VAL A 736 8.60 -2.87 -57.29
N LEU A 737 7.94 -2.39 -56.22
CA LEU A 737 7.02 -1.24 -56.31
C LEU A 737 7.71 0.03 -56.78
N GLU A 738 8.95 0.27 -56.34
CA GLU A 738 9.79 1.36 -56.80
C GLU A 738 10.18 1.21 -58.28
N SER A 739 10.49 -0.01 -58.75
CA SER A 739 10.82 -0.29 -60.16
C SER A 739 9.59 -0.18 -61.10
N VAL A 740 8.38 -0.41 -60.61
CA VAL A 740 7.11 -0.24 -61.32
C VAL A 740 6.66 1.23 -61.41
N GLY A 741 7.42 2.16 -60.76
CA GLY A 741 7.18 3.59 -60.84
C GLY A 741 6.63 4.23 -59.59
N MET A 742 6.54 3.52 -58.46
CA MET A 742 6.11 4.12 -57.21
C MET A 742 7.22 4.98 -56.60
N THR A 743 6.94 6.24 -56.31
CA THR A 743 7.96 7.18 -55.78
C THR A 743 8.33 6.81 -54.35
N LYS A 744 9.54 7.16 -53.91
CA LYS A 744 10.01 6.98 -52.52
C LYS A 744 9.06 7.69 -51.53
N ARG A 745 8.46 8.82 -51.89
CA ARG A 745 7.50 9.56 -51.09
C ARG A 745 6.20 8.76 -50.91
N GLN A 746 5.71 8.14 -51.96
CA GLN A 746 4.51 7.31 -51.92
C GLN A 746 4.72 6.06 -51.06
N ILE A 747 5.87 5.39 -51.14
CA ILE A 747 6.23 4.23 -50.34
C ILE A 747 6.33 4.64 -48.86
N ARG A 748 7.02 5.76 -48.56
CA ARG A 748 7.09 6.28 -47.20
C ARG A 748 5.70 6.59 -46.66
N ASN A 749 4.84 7.27 -47.41
CA ASN A 749 3.49 7.58 -47.01
C ASN A 749 2.65 6.31 -46.76
N MET A 750 2.81 5.28 -47.58
CA MET A 750 2.17 3.98 -47.38
C MET A 750 2.56 3.36 -46.01
N LEU A 751 3.83 3.38 -45.65
CA LEU A 751 4.32 2.89 -44.36
C LEU A 751 3.84 3.77 -43.20
N MET A 752 3.75 5.10 -43.38
CA MET A 752 3.16 5.99 -42.40
C MET A 752 1.67 5.70 -42.20
N TYR A 753 0.89 5.45 -43.25
CA TYR A 753 -0.49 5.01 -43.15
C TYR A 753 -0.64 3.67 -42.42
N GLU A 754 0.30 2.68 -42.64
CA GLU A 754 0.35 1.45 -41.85
C GLU A 754 0.48 1.79 -40.34
N GLY A 755 1.41 2.68 -39.98
CA GLY A 755 1.57 3.17 -38.63
C GLY A 755 0.32 3.84 -38.07
N MET A 756 -0.29 4.73 -38.84
CA MET A 756 -1.56 5.41 -38.45
C MET A 756 -2.66 4.40 -38.14
N PHE A 757 -2.81 3.34 -38.93
CA PHE A 757 -3.81 2.29 -38.66
C PHE A 757 -3.51 1.53 -37.36
N TYR A 758 -2.24 1.29 -37.03
CA TYR A 758 -1.87 0.76 -35.71
C TYR A 758 -2.30 1.73 -34.61
N GLY A 759 -2.04 3.02 -34.77
CA GLY A 759 -2.48 4.07 -33.84
C GLY A 759 -3.99 4.12 -33.67
N ILE A 760 -4.76 4.17 -34.76
CA ILE A 760 -6.24 4.24 -34.72
C ILE A 760 -6.83 3.05 -33.99
N ILE A 761 -6.43 1.82 -34.36
CA ILE A 761 -6.99 0.61 -33.76
C ILE A 761 -6.64 0.53 -32.26
N THR A 762 -5.40 0.86 -31.89
CA THR A 762 -4.99 0.90 -30.47
C THR A 762 -5.75 1.98 -29.70
N THR A 763 -5.97 3.16 -30.31
CA THR A 763 -6.78 4.23 -29.69
C THR A 763 -8.22 3.79 -29.46
N VAL A 764 -8.84 3.12 -30.43
CA VAL A 764 -10.19 2.56 -30.22
C VAL A 764 -10.20 1.57 -29.05
N LEU A 765 -9.19 0.70 -28.95
CA LEU A 765 -9.07 -0.21 -27.82
C LEU A 765 -8.87 0.51 -26.49
N ILE A 766 -8.06 1.56 -26.46
CA ILE A 766 -7.84 2.39 -25.24
C ILE A 766 -9.14 3.06 -24.82
N VAL A 767 -9.86 3.70 -25.76
CA VAL A 767 -11.08 4.45 -25.44
C VAL A 767 -12.25 3.52 -25.06
N THR A 768 -12.27 2.28 -25.55
CA THR A 768 -13.32 1.30 -25.20
C THR A 768 -12.93 0.42 -24.02
N LEU A 769 -12.11 -0.58 -24.29
CA LEU A 769 -11.70 -1.55 -23.27
C LEU A 769 -10.80 -0.93 -22.18
N GLY A 770 -9.94 0.01 -22.58
CA GLY A 770 -9.08 0.74 -21.64
C GLY A 770 -9.90 1.60 -20.68
N SER A 771 -10.94 2.29 -21.14
CA SER A 771 -11.83 3.07 -20.28
C SER A 771 -12.59 2.19 -19.29
N LEU A 772 -13.01 0.99 -19.71
CA LEU A 772 -13.62 0.02 -18.80
C LEU A 772 -12.65 -0.45 -17.71
N MET A 773 -11.37 -0.67 -18.07
CA MET A 773 -10.34 -1.05 -17.10
C MET A 773 -10.00 0.10 -16.15
N MET A 774 -9.93 1.34 -16.64
CA MET A 774 -9.72 2.53 -15.80
C MET A 774 -10.90 2.74 -14.83
N TYR A 775 -12.14 2.55 -15.30
CA TYR A 775 -13.31 2.58 -14.42
C TYR A 775 -13.24 1.51 -13.33
N GLY A 776 -12.82 0.29 -13.71
CA GLY A 776 -12.55 -0.78 -12.73
C GLY A 776 -11.49 -0.39 -11.71
N ALA A 777 -10.37 0.18 -12.15
CA ALA A 777 -9.31 0.66 -11.25
C ALA A 777 -9.80 1.78 -10.30
N GLY A 778 -10.61 2.71 -10.80
CA GLY A 778 -11.22 3.76 -9.99
C GLY A 778 -12.20 3.23 -8.96
N ARG A 779 -13.06 2.26 -9.35
CA ARG A 779 -13.96 1.59 -8.40
C ARG A 779 -13.20 0.82 -7.31
N LEU A 780 -12.06 0.22 -7.67
CA LEU A 780 -11.19 -0.43 -6.70
C LEU A 780 -10.64 0.58 -5.69
N CYS A 781 -10.23 1.76 -6.16
CA CYS A 781 -9.71 2.82 -5.31
C CYS A 781 -10.78 3.32 -4.32
N VAL A 782 -11.98 3.62 -4.80
CA VAL A 782 -13.12 4.06 -3.97
C VAL A 782 -13.52 3.01 -2.91
N ASN A 783 -13.30 1.73 -3.17
CA ASN A 783 -13.56 0.68 -2.17
C ASN A 783 -12.43 0.54 -1.13
N ILE A 784 -11.24 1.06 -1.40
CA ILE A 784 -10.08 1.00 -0.49
C ILE A 784 -10.02 2.27 0.37
N ALA A 785 -10.31 3.42 -0.21
CA ALA A 785 -10.24 4.72 0.42
C ALA A 785 -11.59 5.42 0.28
N ASP A 786 -12.25 5.68 1.38
CA ASP A 786 -13.59 6.25 1.47
C ASP A 786 -13.66 7.70 0.95
N TYR A 787 -12.55 8.45 1.08
CA TYR A 787 -12.40 9.80 0.52
C TYR A 787 -12.11 9.81 -1.00
N ALA A 788 -11.82 8.65 -1.62
CA ALA A 788 -11.40 8.60 -3.02
C ALA A 788 -12.55 8.90 -3.97
N VAL A 789 -12.32 9.81 -4.90
CA VAL A 789 -13.31 10.19 -5.91
C VAL A 789 -12.80 9.81 -7.30
N PHE A 790 -13.62 9.05 -8.04
CA PHE A 790 -13.24 8.68 -9.40
C PHE A 790 -13.48 9.82 -10.39
N HIS A 791 -12.39 10.35 -10.94
CA HIS A 791 -12.41 11.29 -12.07
C HIS A 791 -11.78 10.62 -13.29
N TYR A 792 -12.54 10.61 -14.43
CA TYR A 792 -11.99 10.06 -15.67
C TYR A 792 -10.87 10.95 -16.21
N PRO A 793 -9.65 10.45 -16.44
CA PRO A 793 -8.47 11.27 -16.77
C PRO A 793 -8.44 11.65 -18.26
N HIS A 794 -9.38 12.49 -18.73
CA HIS A 794 -9.52 12.89 -20.14
C HIS A 794 -8.22 13.44 -20.74
N ALA A 795 -7.55 14.35 -20.03
CA ALA A 795 -6.32 14.99 -20.50
C ALA A 795 -5.17 13.97 -20.66
N LEU A 796 -5.03 13.05 -19.71
CA LEU A 796 -4.00 12.02 -19.73
C LEU A 796 -4.24 11.03 -20.88
N VAL A 797 -5.49 10.60 -21.08
CA VAL A 797 -5.87 9.72 -22.21
C VAL A 797 -5.58 10.41 -23.54
N ALA A 798 -5.96 11.69 -23.70
CA ALA A 798 -5.65 12.47 -24.89
C ALA A 798 -4.13 12.59 -25.12
N GLY A 799 -3.35 12.86 -24.07
CA GLY A 799 -1.89 12.92 -24.13
C GLY A 799 -1.25 11.60 -24.59
N VAL A 800 -1.68 10.47 -24.01
CA VAL A 800 -1.21 9.13 -24.42
C VAL A 800 -1.54 8.85 -25.88
N VAL A 801 -2.74 9.21 -26.34
CA VAL A 801 -3.15 9.05 -27.74
C VAL A 801 -2.29 9.88 -28.67
N VAL A 802 -2.01 11.15 -28.36
CA VAL A 802 -1.14 12.02 -29.15
C VAL A 802 0.28 11.43 -29.26
N VAL A 803 0.87 11.01 -28.14
CA VAL A 803 2.20 10.39 -28.12
C VAL A 803 2.20 9.08 -28.92
N LEU A 804 1.16 8.27 -28.80
CA LEU A 804 0.99 7.04 -29.56
C LEU A 804 0.99 7.32 -31.08
N PHE A 805 0.20 8.30 -31.53
CA PHE A 805 0.17 8.68 -32.95
C PHE A 805 1.51 9.22 -33.43
N ALA A 806 2.19 10.04 -32.63
CA ALA A 806 3.52 10.54 -32.96
C ALA A 806 4.51 9.37 -33.19
N ILE A 807 4.54 8.40 -32.29
CA ILE A 807 5.39 7.20 -32.40
C ILE A 807 4.98 6.38 -33.65
N CYS A 808 3.69 6.15 -33.85
CA CYS A 808 3.17 5.37 -34.97
C CYS A 808 3.45 5.98 -36.34
N ILE A 809 3.65 7.29 -36.42
CA ILE A 809 4.00 8.01 -37.66
C ILE A 809 5.53 8.11 -37.85
N VAL A 810 6.25 8.48 -36.78
CA VAL A 810 7.71 8.76 -36.85
C VAL A 810 8.51 7.47 -37.06
N VAL A 811 8.17 6.38 -36.38
CA VAL A 811 8.93 5.13 -36.46
C VAL A 811 8.95 4.55 -37.88
N PRO A 812 7.82 4.38 -38.62
CA PRO A 812 7.85 3.89 -39.98
C PRO A 812 8.68 4.76 -40.93
N ALA A 813 8.59 6.09 -40.76
CA ALA A 813 9.36 7.05 -41.56
C ALA A 813 10.88 6.93 -41.32
N MET A 814 11.31 6.71 -40.07
CA MET A 814 12.72 6.46 -39.72
C MET A 814 13.20 5.12 -40.27
N VAL A 815 12.43 4.05 -40.10
CA VAL A 815 12.77 2.72 -40.57
C VAL A 815 12.89 2.70 -42.09
N PHE A 816 12.00 3.39 -42.82
CA PHE A 816 12.09 3.54 -44.26
C PHE A 816 13.41 4.17 -44.69
N ARG A 817 13.86 5.26 -44.04
CA ARG A 817 15.16 5.90 -44.31
C ARG A 817 16.34 4.94 -44.13
N LEU A 818 16.28 4.06 -43.13
CA LEU A 818 17.35 3.09 -42.87
C LEU A 818 17.42 2.00 -43.96
N VAL A 819 16.27 1.56 -44.47
CA VAL A 819 16.19 0.48 -45.47
C VAL A 819 16.47 0.96 -46.89
N THR A 820 16.20 2.23 -47.20
CA THR A 820 16.36 2.82 -48.54
C THR A 820 17.70 3.49 -48.78
N LYS A 821 18.69 3.32 -47.90
CA LYS A 821 20.09 3.75 -48.16
C LYS A 821 20.71 3.08 -49.36
N ASP A 822 20.32 1.81 -49.66
CA ASP A 822 20.83 1.04 -50.80
C ASP A 822 20.07 1.40 -52.09
N THR A 823 20.74 1.33 -53.22
CA THR A 823 20.13 1.54 -54.54
C THR A 823 19.12 0.44 -54.87
N VAL A 824 18.10 0.74 -55.71
CA VAL A 824 17.08 -0.24 -56.13
C VAL A 824 17.69 -1.48 -56.73
N THR A 825 18.71 -1.31 -57.62
CA THR A 825 19.47 -2.38 -58.25
C THR A 825 20.20 -3.28 -57.23
N SER A 826 20.81 -2.71 -56.22
CA SER A 826 21.45 -3.45 -55.12
C SER A 826 20.45 -4.30 -54.34
N ARG A 827 19.27 -3.71 -54.02
CA ARG A 827 18.19 -4.39 -53.26
C ARG A 827 17.55 -5.55 -54.07
N LEU A 828 17.45 -5.42 -55.39
CA LEU A 828 16.93 -6.48 -56.25
C LEU A 828 17.96 -7.61 -56.41
N ARG A 829 19.26 -7.28 -56.49
CA ARG A 829 20.35 -8.26 -56.64
C ARG A 829 20.66 -9.06 -55.38
N GLU A 830 20.48 -8.49 -54.19
CA GLU A 830 20.59 -9.21 -52.92
C GLU A 830 19.48 -10.26 -52.69
N ALA A 831 18.41 -10.18 -53.47
CA ALA A 831 17.24 -11.04 -53.34
C ALA A 831 17.17 -12.14 -54.41
N SER A 832 17.92 -11.99 -55.53
CA SER A 832 18.20 -13.04 -56.52
C SER A 832 19.39 -13.93 -56.08
#